data_8e781ea6c8051e320862e6b581da2300
#
_entry.id   8e781ea6c8051e320862e6b581da2300
#
_cell.length_a   1.000
_cell.length_b   1.000
_cell.length_c   1.000
_cell.angle_alpha   90.00
_cell.angle_beta   90.00
_cell.angle_gamma   90.00
#
_symmetry.space_group_name_H-M   'P 1'
#
loop_
_entity.id
_entity.type
_entity.pdbx_description
1 polymer ?
#
loop_
_entity_poly.entity_id
_entity_poly.type
_entity_poly.pdbx_seq_one_letter_code
_entity_poly.pdbx_strand_id
1 'polypeptide(L)'
;MMLLRPLFTLVFAGVLAMIDTSASTAAAPNGILPVSADGKPLNTDFETGDLRDWTATGDIAKGQPTKGPINQKRKFGAGRVANHVGDFWFGGYEKFEDVPTGTLTSAPFKVTQPWAAFLIGGGSHAGTRVELVAKDGGKVLFSARGQNNETMLPVVVDLQPHQDKEIFIRIVDDVTGGWGHVNFDDFKFYKEKPAFAAVATSAAAPGQKPNPLPQDDVKFAGLSPEEAVKAMTLPPGFKATLFAGEPDVKQPIAFCLDDRGRLWVVENYTYPQRQPEGKGTDRILVFEDTDGDGKFNQRTVFYEGLNLASAIEWGFGGVYVGAAPWLLHIPVKETAAGPQPAGEPVKLLEGFAWQDTHEMLNTFTWGPDGWLYGCHGVFTHSHVKVVGAPDTERQFINAGVWRYHPTKKRFEVFAEGTSNPWGIDFNQYGHCFIEACVIPHLFHMIQGGRYQRQGGQHYAPTIEEAKRIVPDYFTQDFAKPGKQPITPYIYDDLKTIADHRHFTGNQWNNQDRATSGVIGGGHAHAGLMCYLGGSWPAEYHGKLIMGNIHGQRLNVDVPERKGSGYVGKHAPDFLNFNDRWSQTLNQQLDPDGNVFVIDWYDKQQCHTGNAPAHDRSNGRIYKISYGDKKGTQVDLGKLDLGLLLAELPSTNAWRTRHAQRILQERVAGNVPGWDRPALRKHFPTGVFDYLTGTNAKGQRLDEDYKTVPAQLRVLWTLHATGLWTLEDALQLLRRPDHTTSEFTRAWTIQLLCEEINPGTAALAEFARLAKDDPSPVVRLYLASACQRLTVAERTPIVEALIAHAEDATDHNLPLMYWFATEPLVAASPLKGALLLGKAKIPLLREYITRRMTAK
;
A
#
# COMPACT_ATOMS: atom_id res chain seq x y z
N MET A 1 13.29 -71.52 -37.25
CA MET A 1 14.68 -71.66 -36.80
C MET A 1 14.88 -70.48 -35.88
N MET A 2 14.49 -70.64 -34.63
CA MET A 2 15.34 -70.96 -33.44
C MET A 2 16.68 -70.29 -33.45
N LEU A 3 16.91 -69.34 -32.46
CA LEU A 3 17.87 -69.44 -31.39
C LEU A 3 18.10 -68.09 -30.79
N LEU A 4 17.62 -67.94 -29.58
CA LEU A 4 18.33 -67.79 -28.31
C LEU A 4 18.87 -66.32 -27.97
N ARG A 5 18.23 -65.77 -26.92
CA ARG A 5 18.73 -64.68 -26.01
C ARG A 5 19.99 -65.20 -25.25
N PRO A 6 20.82 -64.26 -24.73
CA PRO A 6 20.84 -64.25 -23.28
C PRO A 6 20.66 -62.87 -22.66
N LEU A 7 20.02 -62.89 -21.49
CA LEU A 7 19.90 -61.87 -20.45
C LEU A 7 21.30 -61.41 -19.97
N PHE A 8 21.47 -60.11 -19.86
CA PHE A 8 22.43 -59.53 -18.94
C PHE A 8 21.65 -58.71 -17.93
N THR A 9 21.57 -59.21 -16.72
CA THR A 9 21.08 -58.53 -15.55
C THR A 9 22.21 -57.64 -14.98
N LEU A 10 22.16 -56.33 -15.18
CA LEU A 10 23.01 -55.42 -14.44
C LEU A 10 22.24 -54.96 -13.19
N VAL A 11 22.67 -55.41 -12.05
CA VAL A 11 22.27 -54.91 -10.73
C VAL A 11 22.90 -53.54 -10.57
N PHE A 12 22.10 -52.46 -10.67
CA PHE A 12 22.50 -51.15 -10.19
C PHE A 12 22.06 -51.05 -8.72
N ALA A 13 23.00 -51.20 -7.83
CA ALA A 13 22.84 -50.80 -6.43
C ALA A 13 22.74 -49.28 -6.38
N GLY A 14 21.51 -48.75 -6.41
CA GLY A 14 21.24 -47.36 -6.17
C GLY A 14 21.46 -47.07 -4.67
N VAL A 15 22.51 -46.37 -4.35
CA VAL A 15 22.67 -45.68 -3.08
C VAL A 15 21.62 -44.56 -3.06
N LEU A 16 20.51 -44.80 -2.39
CA LEU A 16 19.57 -43.72 -2.00
C LEU A 16 20.34 -42.89 -0.96
N ALA A 17 20.96 -41.80 -1.39
CA ALA A 17 21.29 -40.73 -0.48
C ALA A 17 19.96 -40.11 -0.02
N MET A 18 19.50 -40.50 1.16
CA MET A 18 18.49 -39.71 1.89
C MET A 18 19.13 -38.36 2.13
N ILE A 19 18.67 -37.36 1.36
CA ILE A 19 18.88 -35.96 1.71
C ILE A 19 17.99 -35.78 2.93
N ASP A 20 18.64 -35.82 4.09
CA ASP A 20 18.07 -35.40 5.37
C ASP A 20 17.82 -33.90 5.30
N THR A 21 16.61 -33.50 4.90
CA THR A 21 16.12 -32.14 5.05
C THR A 21 15.66 -31.93 6.47
N SER A 22 16.58 -32.16 7.43
CA SER A 22 16.46 -31.58 8.74
C SER A 22 16.64 -30.05 8.57
N ALA A 23 15.52 -29.35 8.43
CA ALA A 23 15.47 -27.93 8.74
C ALA A 23 16.14 -27.79 10.10
N SER A 24 17.26 -27.09 10.15
CA SER A 24 17.92 -26.74 11.40
C SER A 24 16.91 -25.94 12.22
N THR A 25 16.21 -26.62 13.12
CA THR A 25 15.49 -25.97 14.21
C THR A 25 16.57 -25.35 15.07
N ALA A 26 16.70 -24.03 15.03
CA ALA A 26 17.50 -23.34 16.01
C ALA A 26 17.02 -23.82 17.38
N ALA A 27 17.92 -24.41 18.16
CA ALA A 27 17.58 -24.90 19.50
C ALA A 27 17.01 -23.73 20.30
N ALA A 28 15.94 -23.98 21.07
CA ALA A 28 15.38 -22.97 21.96
C ALA A 28 16.50 -22.40 22.84
N PRO A 29 16.56 -21.08 23.05
CA PRO A 29 17.64 -20.51 23.87
C PRO A 29 17.60 -21.09 25.28
N ASN A 30 18.76 -21.38 25.87
CA ASN A 30 18.87 -21.93 27.20
C ASN A 30 18.52 -20.85 28.25
N GLY A 31 17.30 -20.90 28.76
CA GLY A 31 16.84 -20.09 29.88
C GLY A 31 17.03 -20.80 31.22
N ILE A 32 16.98 -20.05 32.32
CA ILE A 32 17.03 -20.55 33.70
C ILE A 32 15.72 -20.28 34.41
N LEU A 33 15.22 -21.27 35.18
CA LEU A 33 14.04 -21.11 35.99
C LEU A 33 14.26 -20.09 37.13
N PRO A 34 13.25 -19.30 37.50
CA PRO A 34 13.29 -18.52 38.72
C PRO A 34 13.52 -19.44 39.94
N VAL A 35 14.13 -18.89 40.96
CA VAL A 35 14.37 -19.63 42.22
C VAL A 35 13.62 -18.98 43.37
N SER A 36 13.16 -19.83 44.28
CA SER A 36 12.56 -19.42 45.53
C SER A 36 13.61 -18.81 46.50
N ALA A 37 13.19 -18.29 47.61
CA ALA A 37 14.08 -17.71 48.63
C ALA A 37 15.07 -18.73 49.23
N ASP A 38 14.76 -20.01 49.21
CA ASP A 38 15.63 -21.13 49.66
C ASP A 38 16.51 -21.68 48.51
N GLY A 39 16.52 -21.01 47.33
CA GLY A 39 17.40 -21.32 46.20
C GLY A 39 16.92 -22.49 45.32
N LYS A 40 15.71 -23.02 45.51
CA LYS A 40 15.18 -24.08 44.66
C LYS A 40 14.48 -23.51 43.42
N PRO A 41 14.61 -24.18 42.25
CA PRO A 41 13.83 -23.80 41.08
C PRO A 41 12.32 -23.82 41.36
N LEU A 42 11.62 -22.79 40.93
CA LEU A 42 10.15 -22.72 40.97
C LEU A 42 9.56 -23.43 39.76
N ASN A 43 8.41 -24.04 39.95
CA ASN A 43 7.65 -24.77 38.92
C ASN A 43 6.92 -23.81 37.96
N THR A 44 7.66 -22.96 37.28
CA THR A 44 7.09 -21.98 36.28
C THR A 44 6.99 -22.55 34.89
N ASP A 45 7.43 -23.79 34.69
CA ASP A 45 7.32 -24.60 33.47
C ASP A 45 6.35 -25.81 33.67
N PHE A 46 5.71 -25.94 34.82
CA PHE A 46 4.79 -27.04 35.24
C PHE A 46 5.35 -28.46 35.17
N GLU A 47 6.64 -28.66 34.92
CA GLU A 47 7.25 -29.99 34.71
C GLU A 47 7.29 -30.89 35.97
N THR A 48 6.88 -30.36 37.10
CA THR A 48 6.65 -31.20 38.29
C THR A 48 5.34 -31.99 38.23
N GLY A 49 4.46 -31.67 37.26
CA GLY A 49 3.18 -32.34 37.09
C GLY A 49 2.11 -31.97 38.09
N ASP A 50 2.32 -30.99 38.92
CA ASP A 50 1.40 -30.44 39.90
C ASP A 50 1.47 -28.89 39.94
N LEU A 51 0.65 -28.26 40.82
CA LEU A 51 0.64 -26.80 40.98
C LEU A 51 1.44 -26.34 42.21
N ARG A 52 2.49 -27.07 42.60
CA ARG A 52 3.39 -26.53 43.64
C ARG A 52 3.95 -25.18 43.20
N ASP A 53 4.21 -24.30 44.12
CA ASP A 53 4.61 -22.90 43.89
C ASP A 53 3.53 -21.99 43.32
N TRP A 54 2.29 -22.49 43.16
CA TRP A 54 1.16 -21.72 42.66
C TRP A 54 -0.01 -21.70 43.62
N THR A 55 -0.68 -20.56 43.75
CA THR A 55 -1.90 -20.37 44.54
C THR A 55 -3.04 -19.94 43.63
N ALA A 56 -4.17 -20.62 43.76
CA ALA A 56 -5.34 -20.37 42.91
C ALA A 56 -6.48 -19.66 43.67
N THR A 57 -7.25 -18.86 42.93
CA THR A 57 -8.59 -18.37 43.32
C THR A 57 -9.60 -18.81 42.27
N GLY A 58 -10.86 -18.98 42.67
CA GLY A 58 -11.87 -19.50 41.74
C GLY A 58 -11.61 -20.94 41.31
N ASP A 59 -12.06 -21.24 40.09
CA ASP A 59 -12.03 -22.60 39.54
C ASP A 59 -10.87 -22.84 38.53
N ILE A 60 -10.02 -21.87 38.28
CA ILE A 60 -8.94 -21.89 37.26
C ILE A 60 -7.96 -23.08 37.46
N ALA A 61 -7.75 -23.55 38.67
CA ALA A 61 -6.85 -24.66 38.98
C ALA A 61 -7.46 -26.06 38.70
N LYS A 62 -8.75 -26.14 38.40
CA LYS A 62 -9.40 -27.42 38.15
C LYS A 62 -8.77 -28.14 36.96
N GLY A 63 -8.25 -29.34 37.23
CA GLY A 63 -7.67 -30.20 36.24
C GLY A 63 -6.30 -29.77 35.70
N GLN A 64 -5.62 -28.82 36.35
CA GLN A 64 -4.28 -28.35 35.96
C GLN A 64 -3.16 -29.03 36.76
N PRO A 65 -1.92 -29.09 36.23
CA PRO A 65 -1.56 -28.81 34.83
C PRO A 65 -2.07 -29.86 33.84
N THR A 66 -2.12 -29.49 32.58
CA THR A 66 -2.47 -30.39 31.47
C THR A 66 -1.25 -31.21 31.08
N LYS A 67 -1.42 -32.53 30.91
CA LYS A 67 -0.35 -33.42 30.44
C LYS A 67 -0.45 -33.71 28.96
N GLY A 68 0.66 -33.53 28.24
CA GLY A 68 0.79 -33.90 26.83
C GLY A 68 0.07 -32.95 25.85
N PRO A 69 -0.14 -33.39 24.59
CA PRO A 69 -0.68 -32.53 23.56
C PRO A 69 -2.15 -32.18 23.76
N ILE A 70 -2.63 -31.19 23.01
CA ILE A 70 -4.05 -30.83 22.95
C ILE A 70 -4.93 -32.06 22.72
N ASN A 71 -6.03 -32.15 23.47
CA ASN A 71 -7.01 -33.25 23.34
C ASN A 71 -7.68 -33.23 21.98
N GLN A 72 -7.32 -34.17 21.10
CA GLN A 72 -7.84 -34.27 19.74
C GLN A 72 -9.32 -34.64 19.65
N LYS A 73 -9.97 -35.02 20.77
CA LYS A 73 -11.40 -35.34 20.82
C LYS A 73 -12.26 -34.16 21.28
N ARG A 74 -11.67 -33.02 21.58
CA ARG A 74 -12.39 -31.83 22.01
C ARG A 74 -13.26 -31.25 20.88
N LYS A 75 -14.33 -30.56 21.26
CA LYS A 75 -15.33 -30.00 20.31
C LYS A 75 -14.75 -28.96 19.37
N PHE A 76 -13.84 -28.11 19.85
CA PHE A 76 -13.21 -27.05 19.10
C PHE A 76 -11.68 -27.14 19.17
N GLY A 77 -10.99 -26.82 18.09
CA GLY A 77 -9.51 -26.76 18.03
C GLY A 77 -8.84 -28.14 17.96
N ALA A 78 -9.56 -29.21 17.69
CA ALA A 78 -8.96 -30.51 17.38
C ALA A 78 -8.02 -30.38 16.15
N GLY A 79 -6.88 -31.10 16.17
CA GLY A 79 -5.85 -31.02 15.13
C GLY A 79 -4.82 -29.92 15.33
N ARG A 80 -4.94 -29.10 16.37
CA ARG A 80 -3.97 -28.05 16.70
C ARG A 80 -2.85 -28.55 17.60
N VAL A 81 -1.76 -27.78 17.69
CA VAL A 81 -0.60 -28.05 18.53
C VAL A 81 -0.51 -26.97 19.60
N ALA A 82 -0.36 -27.34 20.87
CA ALA A 82 -0.21 -26.36 21.95
C ALA A 82 1.10 -25.59 21.87
N ASN A 83 2.16 -26.21 21.31
CA ASN A 83 3.53 -25.68 21.32
C ASN A 83 4.08 -25.53 22.75
N HIS A 84 3.69 -26.41 23.67
CA HIS A 84 4.24 -26.49 25.04
C HIS A 84 5.65 -27.08 25.03
N VAL A 85 6.40 -26.80 26.04
CA VAL A 85 7.72 -27.38 26.31
C VAL A 85 7.61 -28.45 27.40
N GLY A 86 8.23 -29.62 27.18
CA GLY A 86 8.16 -30.71 28.15
C GLY A 86 6.83 -31.48 28.13
N ASP A 87 6.45 -32.08 29.29
CA ASP A 87 5.29 -32.95 29.41
C ASP A 87 4.03 -32.24 29.94
N PHE A 88 4.17 -31.12 30.63
CA PHE A 88 3.06 -30.44 31.31
C PHE A 88 3.02 -28.95 30.99
N TRP A 89 1.81 -28.39 30.95
CA TRP A 89 1.57 -26.97 30.69
C TRP A 89 0.23 -26.53 31.32
N PHE A 90 -0.01 -25.25 31.48
CA PHE A 90 -1.31 -24.71 31.87
C PHE A 90 -2.21 -24.58 30.65
N GLY A 91 -3.19 -25.45 30.48
CA GLY A 91 -4.15 -25.48 29.36
C GLY A 91 -5.56 -25.19 29.85
N GLY A 92 -5.99 -23.93 29.80
CA GLY A 92 -7.25 -23.48 30.37
C GLY A 92 -8.48 -24.11 29.75
N TYR A 93 -8.43 -24.52 28.48
CA TYR A 93 -9.58 -25.12 27.76
C TYR A 93 -9.69 -26.64 27.88
N GLU A 94 -8.62 -27.37 28.16
CA GLU A 94 -8.46 -28.78 27.81
C GLU A 94 -9.45 -29.73 28.50
N LYS A 95 -9.92 -29.40 29.69
CA LYS A 95 -10.79 -30.29 30.50
C LYS A 95 -12.21 -29.73 30.67
N PHE A 96 -12.38 -28.46 30.73
CA PHE A 96 -13.65 -27.82 31.12
C PHE A 96 -14.08 -26.70 30.15
N GLU A 97 -13.47 -26.65 28.97
CA GLU A 97 -13.73 -25.60 27.97
C GLU A 97 -13.53 -24.17 28.55
N ASP A 98 -14.28 -23.18 28.12
CA ASP A 98 -14.20 -21.78 28.57
C ASP A 98 -15.02 -21.54 29.87
N VAL A 99 -15.12 -22.53 30.79
CA VAL A 99 -15.97 -22.42 31.98
C VAL A 99 -15.21 -21.98 33.22
N PRO A 100 -13.99 -22.52 33.53
CA PRO A 100 -13.28 -22.16 34.75
C PRO A 100 -12.78 -20.72 34.71
N THR A 101 -13.02 -19.98 35.79
CA THR A 101 -12.51 -18.62 35.97
C THR A 101 -11.73 -18.50 37.31
N GLY A 102 -10.90 -17.46 37.38
CA GLY A 102 -10.13 -17.15 38.58
C GLY A 102 -8.72 -16.66 38.26
N THR A 103 -7.85 -16.76 39.27
CA THR A 103 -6.43 -16.41 39.12
C THR A 103 -5.51 -17.52 39.59
N LEU A 104 -4.39 -17.74 38.92
CA LEU A 104 -3.32 -18.62 39.35
C LEU A 104 -2.05 -17.76 39.51
N THR A 105 -1.54 -17.69 40.74
CA THR A 105 -0.46 -16.80 41.17
C THR A 105 0.74 -17.60 41.62
N SER A 106 1.92 -17.37 41.02
CA SER A 106 3.15 -18.04 41.42
C SER A 106 3.68 -17.55 42.76
N ALA A 107 4.49 -18.36 43.44
CA ALA A 107 5.37 -17.87 44.51
C ALA A 107 6.24 -16.71 43.98
N PRO A 108 6.53 -15.71 44.87
CA PRO A 108 7.36 -14.58 44.41
C PRO A 108 8.83 -15.01 44.28
N PHE A 109 9.50 -14.40 43.33
CA PHE A 109 10.90 -14.62 43.03
C PHE A 109 11.63 -13.34 42.62
N LYS A 110 12.96 -13.34 42.84
CA LYS A 110 13.82 -12.20 42.48
C LYS A 110 14.14 -12.18 40.99
N VAL A 111 14.11 -11.03 40.36
CA VAL A 111 14.55 -10.81 38.97
C VAL A 111 16.08 -10.89 38.94
N THR A 112 16.62 -12.01 38.48
CA THR A 112 18.07 -12.30 38.46
C THR A 112 18.73 -12.05 37.13
N GLN A 113 17.97 -11.86 36.04
CA GLN A 113 18.48 -11.63 34.68
C GLN A 113 17.70 -10.49 34.00
N PRO A 114 18.31 -9.81 33.01
CA PRO A 114 17.69 -8.67 32.34
C PRO A 114 16.52 -9.02 31.44
N TRP A 115 16.41 -10.27 31.01
CA TRP A 115 15.35 -10.74 30.12
C TRP A 115 14.60 -11.91 30.69
N ALA A 116 13.30 -11.99 30.37
CA ALA A 116 12.51 -13.20 30.57
C ALA A 116 11.73 -13.54 29.29
N ALA A 117 11.33 -14.80 29.17
CA ALA A 117 10.36 -15.21 28.17
C ALA A 117 9.48 -16.34 28.68
N PHE A 118 8.29 -16.44 28.10
CA PHE A 118 7.31 -17.49 28.36
C PHE A 118 6.44 -17.75 27.14
N LEU A 119 5.73 -18.85 27.12
CA LEU A 119 4.78 -19.19 26.07
C LEU A 119 3.35 -18.83 26.52
N ILE A 120 2.57 -18.21 25.62
CA ILE A 120 1.17 -17.86 25.87
C ILE A 120 0.29 -18.16 24.66
N GLY A 121 -0.89 -18.72 24.92
CA GLY A 121 -1.98 -18.97 23.97
C GLY A 121 -3.34 -18.72 24.64
N GLY A 122 -4.41 -19.17 23.99
CA GLY A 122 -5.79 -18.95 24.44
C GLY A 122 -6.38 -17.62 24.02
N GLY A 123 -7.25 -17.05 24.82
CA GLY A 123 -8.07 -15.88 24.47
C GLY A 123 -7.32 -14.55 24.42
N SER A 124 -7.87 -13.61 23.65
CA SER A 124 -7.37 -12.23 23.56
C SER A 124 -8.15 -11.22 24.41
N HIS A 125 -9.11 -11.68 25.22
CA HIS A 125 -9.93 -10.83 26.07
C HIS A 125 -9.10 -10.10 27.14
N ALA A 126 -9.55 -8.93 27.57
CA ALA A 126 -8.92 -8.23 28.71
C ALA A 126 -8.90 -9.05 29.99
N GLY A 127 -9.89 -9.91 30.15
CA GLY A 127 -10.01 -10.86 31.28
C GLY A 127 -9.19 -12.14 31.16
N THR A 128 -8.55 -12.43 30.01
CA THR A 128 -7.69 -13.59 29.79
C THR A 128 -6.25 -13.13 29.54
N ARG A 129 -5.37 -13.20 30.57
CA ARG A 129 -4.03 -12.63 30.48
C ARG A 129 -3.04 -13.25 31.46
N VAL A 130 -1.76 -13.05 31.16
CA VAL A 130 -0.64 -13.31 32.08
C VAL A 130 -0.01 -11.96 32.49
N GLU A 131 0.22 -11.79 33.76
CA GLU A 131 0.81 -10.56 34.31
C GLU A 131 2.10 -10.88 35.06
N LEU A 132 3.09 -10.00 34.95
CA LEU A 132 4.23 -9.93 35.88
C LEU A 132 3.95 -8.80 36.86
N VAL A 133 3.90 -9.09 38.15
CA VAL A 133 3.46 -8.15 39.15
C VAL A 133 4.56 -7.92 40.18
N ALA A 134 4.84 -6.67 40.54
CA ALA A 134 5.77 -6.33 41.61
C ALA A 134 5.18 -6.83 42.95
N LYS A 135 5.98 -7.55 43.75
CA LYS A 135 5.56 -8.01 45.08
C LYS A 135 5.22 -6.84 45.97
N ASP A 136 6.05 -5.79 45.94
CA ASP A 136 5.81 -4.57 46.66
C ASP A 136 4.80 -3.67 45.95
N GLY A 137 3.67 -3.41 46.59
CA GLY A 137 2.62 -2.53 46.10
C GLY A 137 1.72 -3.13 45.02
N GLY A 138 1.94 -4.38 44.56
CA GLY A 138 1.06 -5.09 43.64
C GLY A 138 0.92 -4.49 42.25
N LYS A 139 1.88 -3.64 41.83
CA LYS A 139 1.86 -2.97 40.52
C LYS A 139 2.14 -3.99 39.42
N VAL A 140 1.26 -4.02 38.39
CA VAL A 140 1.51 -4.78 37.15
C VAL A 140 2.63 -4.13 36.38
N LEU A 141 3.70 -4.85 36.15
CA LEU A 141 4.89 -4.40 35.41
C LEU A 141 4.79 -4.74 33.93
N PHE A 142 4.18 -5.88 33.62
CA PHE A 142 4.01 -6.36 32.26
C PHE A 142 2.73 -7.20 32.18
N SER A 143 2.05 -7.19 31.05
CA SER A 143 0.88 -8.03 30.78
C SER A 143 0.88 -8.51 29.33
N ALA A 144 0.54 -9.79 29.11
CA ALA A 144 0.35 -10.39 27.81
C ALA A 144 -0.95 -11.20 27.76
N ARG A 145 -1.51 -11.37 26.57
CA ARG A 145 -2.74 -12.14 26.30
C ARG A 145 -2.48 -13.14 25.18
N GLY A 146 -3.30 -14.18 25.12
CA GLY A 146 -3.37 -15.05 23.97
C GLY A 146 -3.91 -14.30 22.74
N GLN A 147 -3.90 -14.99 21.60
CA GLN A 147 -4.30 -14.41 20.30
C GLN A 147 -5.47 -15.18 19.67
N ASN A 148 -6.40 -15.68 20.50
CA ASN A 148 -7.45 -16.61 20.10
C ASN A 148 -6.87 -17.81 19.34
N ASN A 149 -5.77 -18.32 19.83
CA ASN A 149 -5.05 -19.46 19.28
C ASN A 149 -4.61 -20.40 20.39
N GLU A 150 -4.77 -21.69 20.13
CA GLU A 150 -4.30 -22.73 21.05
C GLU A 150 -2.78 -22.86 21.06
N THR A 151 -2.15 -22.61 19.90
CA THR A 151 -0.70 -22.66 19.80
C THR A 151 -0.08 -21.49 20.55
N MET A 152 0.63 -21.81 21.61
CA MET A 152 1.33 -20.81 22.41
C MET A 152 2.51 -20.22 21.65
N LEU A 153 2.63 -18.91 21.73
CA LEU A 153 3.71 -18.14 21.11
C LEU A 153 4.64 -17.59 22.19
N PRO A 154 5.95 -17.46 21.91
CA PRO A 154 6.90 -16.88 22.85
C PRO A 154 6.67 -15.38 23.03
N VAL A 155 6.68 -14.95 24.27
CA VAL A 155 6.65 -13.54 24.69
C VAL A 155 7.96 -13.23 25.40
N VAL A 156 8.69 -12.21 24.91
CA VAL A 156 9.96 -11.77 25.49
C VAL A 156 9.74 -10.47 26.26
N VAL A 157 10.22 -10.44 27.50
CA VAL A 157 10.03 -9.32 28.42
C VAL A 157 11.35 -8.70 28.81
N ASP A 158 11.47 -7.37 28.69
CA ASP A 158 12.59 -6.61 29.22
C ASP A 158 12.40 -6.36 30.72
N LEU A 159 13.24 -6.99 31.54
CA LEU A 159 13.24 -6.85 32.99
C LEU A 159 14.42 -6.02 33.51
N GLN A 160 15.23 -5.41 32.64
CA GLN A 160 16.36 -4.56 33.07
C GLN A 160 15.96 -3.47 34.08
N PRO A 161 14.80 -2.76 33.93
CA PRO A 161 14.36 -1.77 34.89
C PRO A 161 13.93 -2.35 36.24
N HIS A 162 13.79 -3.67 36.33
CA HIS A 162 13.24 -4.37 37.47
C HIS A 162 14.23 -5.38 38.10
N GLN A 163 15.49 -5.35 37.69
CA GLN A 163 16.52 -6.21 38.26
C GLN A 163 16.56 -6.05 39.81
N ASP A 164 16.84 -7.16 40.47
CA ASP A 164 16.90 -7.29 41.94
C ASP A 164 15.58 -7.09 42.71
N LYS A 165 14.47 -6.75 42.02
CA LYS A 165 13.13 -6.68 42.61
C LYS A 165 12.51 -8.04 42.71
N GLU A 166 11.63 -8.22 43.68
CA GLU A 166 10.78 -9.42 43.76
C GLU A 166 9.49 -9.19 42.97
N ILE A 167 9.19 -10.18 42.13
CA ILE A 167 7.98 -10.19 41.30
C ILE A 167 7.31 -11.56 41.42
N PHE A 168 6.09 -11.68 40.91
CA PHE A 168 5.39 -12.96 40.73
C PHE A 168 4.62 -12.95 39.41
N ILE A 169 4.32 -14.15 38.89
CA ILE A 169 3.48 -14.36 37.74
C ILE A 169 2.03 -14.50 38.23
N ARG A 170 1.09 -13.87 37.52
CA ARG A 170 -0.34 -14.03 37.71
C ARG A 170 -1.03 -14.35 36.41
N ILE A 171 -1.62 -15.53 36.30
CA ILE A 171 -2.50 -15.91 35.21
C ILE A 171 -3.90 -15.52 35.63
N VAL A 172 -4.60 -14.76 34.80
CA VAL A 172 -5.97 -14.27 35.06
C VAL A 172 -6.88 -14.80 33.98
N ASP A 173 -7.99 -15.36 34.41
CA ASP A 173 -9.07 -15.84 33.57
C ASP A 173 -10.41 -15.42 34.17
N ASP A 174 -11.00 -14.35 33.68
CA ASP A 174 -12.25 -13.77 34.16
C ASP A 174 -13.38 -13.86 33.10
N VAL A 175 -13.19 -14.65 32.03
CA VAL A 175 -14.12 -14.68 30.90
C VAL A 175 -14.65 -16.08 30.68
N THR A 176 -15.98 -16.20 30.62
CA THR A 176 -16.65 -17.43 30.20
C THR A 176 -17.20 -17.24 28.76
N GLY A 177 -17.04 -18.21 27.89
CA GLY A 177 -17.49 -18.19 26.51
C GLY A 177 -16.35 -18.16 25.51
N GLY A 178 -16.63 -18.03 24.25
CA GLY A 178 -15.64 -18.29 23.18
C GLY A 178 -14.30 -17.60 23.38
N TRP A 179 -13.22 -18.39 23.51
CA TRP A 179 -11.86 -17.95 23.84
C TRP A 179 -11.70 -17.38 25.26
N GLY A 180 -12.59 -17.75 26.17
CA GLY A 180 -12.52 -17.41 27.60
C GLY A 180 -11.56 -18.34 28.37
N HIS A 181 -10.31 -18.49 27.90
CA HIS A 181 -9.27 -19.26 28.57
C HIS A 181 -7.87 -18.74 28.27
N VAL A 182 -6.91 -19.11 29.09
CA VAL A 182 -5.48 -18.84 28.94
C VAL A 182 -4.72 -20.16 28.82
N ASN A 183 -3.77 -20.21 27.89
CA ASN A 183 -2.74 -21.25 27.86
C ASN A 183 -1.39 -20.59 28.20
N PHE A 184 -0.59 -21.25 29.09
CA PHE A 184 0.67 -20.67 29.55
C PHE A 184 1.70 -21.76 29.82
N ASP A 185 2.99 -21.45 29.50
CA ASP A 185 4.07 -22.40 29.77
C ASP A 185 5.45 -21.73 29.79
N ASP A 186 6.45 -22.45 30.32
CA ASP A 186 7.89 -22.26 30.15
C ASP A 186 8.43 -20.85 30.46
N PHE A 187 8.04 -20.26 31.62
CA PHE A 187 8.64 -18.99 32.05
C PHE A 187 10.09 -19.21 32.52
N LYS A 188 11.04 -18.55 31.84
CA LYS A 188 12.46 -18.59 32.13
C LYS A 188 13.10 -17.24 32.03
N PHE A 189 14.22 -17.07 32.75
CA PHE A 189 15.11 -15.91 32.62
C PHE A 189 16.23 -16.14 31.62
N TYR A 190 16.71 -15.03 31.03
CA TYR A 190 17.79 -15.04 30.01
C TYR A 190 18.76 -13.90 30.25
N LYS A 191 20.06 -14.20 30.09
CA LYS A 191 21.15 -13.22 30.22
C LYS A 191 21.17 -12.24 29.06
N GLU A 192 20.81 -12.70 27.87
CA GLU A 192 20.71 -11.92 26.62
C GLU A 192 19.25 -12.01 26.12
N LYS A 193 18.84 -11.05 25.29
CA LYS A 193 17.50 -11.07 24.69
C LYS A 193 17.33 -12.36 23.87
N PRO A 194 16.45 -13.28 24.29
CA PRO A 194 16.27 -14.53 23.57
C PRO A 194 15.63 -14.31 22.21
N ALA A 195 16.11 -15.04 21.18
CA ALA A 195 15.47 -15.15 19.88
C ALA A 195 14.88 -16.54 19.73
N PHE A 196 13.59 -16.60 19.42
CA PHE A 196 12.88 -17.85 19.18
C PHE A 196 12.70 -18.06 17.69
N ALA A 197 12.83 -19.29 17.21
CA ALA A 197 12.45 -19.65 15.85
C ALA A 197 10.97 -19.32 15.62
N ALA A 198 10.62 -18.90 14.41
CA ALA A 198 9.23 -18.71 14.06
C ALA A 198 8.46 -20.02 14.26
N VAL A 199 7.51 -20.04 15.18
CA VAL A 199 6.65 -21.20 15.39
C VAL A 199 5.84 -21.38 14.12
N ALA A 200 6.01 -22.51 13.42
CA ALA A 200 5.15 -22.89 12.32
C ALA A 200 3.74 -23.12 12.89
N THR A 201 2.93 -22.09 12.88
CA THR A 201 1.50 -22.27 13.07
C THR A 201 1.04 -23.14 11.92
N SER A 202 0.45 -24.31 12.21
CA SER A 202 -0.13 -25.18 11.19
C SER A 202 -0.86 -24.33 10.18
N ALA A 203 -0.65 -24.58 8.88
CA ALA A 203 -1.35 -23.85 7.84
C ALA A 203 -2.83 -23.74 8.20
N ALA A 204 -3.31 -22.52 8.38
CA ALA A 204 -4.71 -22.30 8.72
C ALA A 204 -5.58 -23.05 7.72
N ALA A 205 -6.53 -23.84 8.21
CA ALA A 205 -7.48 -24.51 7.34
C ALA A 205 -8.14 -23.47 6.43
N PRO A 206 -8.39 -23.77 5.14
CA PRO A 206 -8.98 -22.80 4.22
C PRO A 206 -10.26 -22.19 4.82
N GLY A 207 -10.26 -20.88 5.07
CA GLY A 207 -11.38 -20.15 5.68
C GLY A 207 -11.18 -19.66 7.12
N GLN A 208 -10.09 -19.99 7.81
CA GLN A 208 -9.78 -19.38 9.12
C GLN A 208 -9.09 -18.03 8.94
N LYS A 209 -9.73 -17.01 9.54
CA LYS A 209 -9.18 -15.64 9.58
C LYS A 209 -7.96 -15.60 10.51
N PRO A 210 -6.88 -14.87 10.15
CA PRO A 210 -5.77 -14.67 11.06
C PRO A 210 -6.25 -14.01 12.36
N ASN A 211 -5.67 -14.40 13.50
CA ASN A 211 -5.97 -13.76 14.77
C ASN A 211 -5.54 -12.29 14.77
N PRO A 212 -6.34 -11.40 15.34
CA PRO A 212 -5.93 -10.01 15.47
C PRO A 212 -4.71 -9.90 16.41
N LEU A 213 -3.79 -9.01 16.05
CA LEU A 213 -2.71 -8.59 16.93
C LEU A 213 -3.29 -7.85 18.16
N PRO A 214 -2.50 -7.65 19.23
CA PRO A 214 -2.96 -6.86 20.38
C PRO A 214 -3.49 -5.49 19.92
N GLN A 215 -4.56 -5.06 20.56
CA GLN A 215 -5.21 -3.79 20.26
C GLN A 215 -4.56 -2.65 21.06
N ASP A 216 -4.37 -1.49 20.42
CA ASP A 216 -4.07 -0.26 21.16
C ASP A 216 -5.32 0.23 21.88
N ASP A 217 -5.12 0.75 23.08
CA ASP A 217 -6.19 1.40 23.82
C ASP A 217 -6.32 2.86 23.35
N VAL A 218 -7.23 3.11 22.40
CA VAL A 218 -7.53 4.46 21.94
C VAL A 218 -8.36 5.19 22.97
N LYS A 219 -7.79 6.24 23.57
CA LYS A 219 -8.28 6.88 24.81
C LYS A 219 -9.57 7.65 24.63
N PHE A 220 -9.76 8.30 23.46
CA PHE A 220 -10.82 9.27 23.25
C PHE A 220 -11.78 8.85 22.13
N ALA A 221 -12.94 9.52 22.09
CA ALA A 221 -13.94 9.41 21.03
C ALA A 221 -14.83 10.66 21.06
N GLY A 222 -15.03 11.30 19.91
CA GLY A 222 -15.91 12.46 19.83
C GLY A 222 -15.36 13.73 20.43
N LEU A 223 -14.05 13.94 20.33
CA LEU A 223 -13.40 15.19 20.75
C LEU A 223 -13.83 16.36 19.86
N SER A 224 -13.85 17.57 20.39
CA SER A 224 -13.92 18.80 19.58
C SER A 224 -12.69 18.93 18.69
N PRO A 225 -12.73 19.75 17.61
CA PRO A 225 -11.57 19.93 16.73
C PRO A 225 -10.30 20.36 17.47
N GLU A 226 -10.41 21.28 18.43
CA GLU A 226 -9.30 21.80 19.22
C GLU A 226 -8.77 20.78 20.23
N GLU A 227 -9.64 19.96 20.81
CA GLU A 227 -9.25 18.86 21.71
C GLU A 227 -8.55 17.74 20.95
N ALA A 228 -9.02 17.42 19.73
CA ALA A 228 -8.42 16.41 18.88
C ALA A 228 -6.96 16.74 18.55
N VAL A 229 -6.65 18.00 18.19
CA VAL A 229 -5.25 18.42 17.96
C VAL A 229 -4.38 18.22 19.19
N LYS A 230 -4.91 18.52 20.38
CA LYS A 230 -4.18 18.33 21.65
C LYS A 230 -3.97 16.87 22.03
N ALA A 231 -4.88 16.02 21.57
CA ALA A 231 -4.81 14.58 21.83
C ALA A 231 -3.80 13.84 20.93
N MET A 232 -3.41 14.44 19.80
CA MET A 232 -2.50 13.83 18.83
C MET A 232 -1.12 13.55 19.41
N THR A 233 -0.53 12.43 18.99
CA THR A 233 0.88 12.12 19.26
C THR A 233 1.66 12.19 17.96
N LEU A 234 2.69 13.02 17.95
CA LEU A 234 3.60 13.27 16.83
C LEU A 234 5.06 13.06 17.26
N PRO A 235 5.97 12.78 16.31
CA PRO A 235 7.40 12.78 16.59
C PRO A 235 7.91 14.14 17.08
N PRO A 236 9.02 14.19 17.85
CA PRO A 236 9.58 15.44 18.34
C PRO A 236 9.84 16.46 17.23
N GLY A 237 9.51 17.72 17.49
CA GLY A 237 9.69 18.83 16.55
C GLY A 237 8.55 19.03 15.55
N PHE A 238 7.63 18.08 15.45
CA PHE A 238 6.41 18.24 14.67
C PHE A 238 5.27 18.82 15.48
N LYS A 239 4.37 19.52 14.79
CA LYS A 239 3.12 20.02 15.34
C LYS A 239 1.97 19.85 14.36
N ALA A 240 0.78 19.59 14.90
CA ALA A 240 -0.47 19.68 14.17
C ALA A 240 -1.13 21.04 14.47
N THR A 241 -1.68 21.67 13.45
CA THR A 241 -2.53 22.86 13.56
C THR A 241 -3.89 22.52 13.00
N LEU A 242 -4.96 22.89 13.69
CA LEU A 242 -6.30 22.83 13.13
C LEU A 242 -6.42 23.90 12.06
N PHE A 243 -6.43 23.50 10.79
CA PHE A 243 -6.59 24.43 9.67
C PHE A 243 -8.05 24.82 9.49
N ALA A 244 -8.95 23.84 9.48
CA ALA A 244 -10.40 24.01 9.46
C ALA A 244 -11.07 22.84 10.19
N GLY A 245 -12.20 23.10 10.84
CA GLY A 245 -13.03 22.09 11.49
C GLY A 245 -14.50 22.39 11.32
N GLU A 246 -15.35 21.51 11.81
CA GLU A 246 -16.79 21.77 11.86
C GLU A 246 -17.11 23.04 12.66
N PRO A 247 -18.02 23.90 12.21
CA PRO A 247 -18.98 23.70 11.11
C PRO A 247 -18.50 24.12 9.71
N ASP A 248 -17.25 24.62 9.57
CA ASP A 248 -16.77 25.24 8.34
C ASP A 248 -16.44 24.20 7.25
N VAL A 249 -16.07 22.98 7.64
CA VAL A 249 -15.90 21.82 6.77
C VAL A 249 -16.62 20.62 7.35
N LYS A 250 -17.26 19.80 6.48
CA LYS A 250 -17.99 18.61 6.87
C LYS A 250 -17.75 17.48 5.86
N GLN A 251 -17.49 16.29 6.36
CA GLN A 251 -17.28 15.08 5.54
C GLN A 251 -16.32 15.31 4.34
N PRO A 252 -15.10 15.82 4.57
CA PRO A 252 -14.11 15.99 3.51
C PRO A 252 -13.67 14.62 3.01
N ILE A 253 -13.91 14.34 1.72
CA ILE A 253 -13.59 13.05 1.11
C ILE A 253 -12.30 13.10 0.29
N ALA A 254 -12.05 14.21 -0.36
CA ALA A 254 -10.87 14.46 -1.20
C ALA A 254 -10.52 15.94 -1.20
N PHE A 255 -9.27 16.25 -1.45
CA PHE A 255 -8.81 17.62 -1.62
C PHE A 255 -7.60 17.71 -2.55
N CYS A 256 -7.35 18.88 -3.08
CA CYS A 256 -6.12 19.25 -3.78
C CYS A 256 -5.70 20.67 -3.43
N LEU A 257 -4.50 21.04 -3.83
CA LEU A 257 -4.04 22.42 -3.75
C LEU A 257 -3.89 23.00 -5.16
N ASP A 258 -4.32 24.24 -5.36
CA ASP A 258 -4.08 24.95 -6.62
C ASP A 258 -2.70 25.62 -6.68
N ASP A 259 -2.41 26.33 -7.77
CA ASP A 259 -1.12 27.00 -8.02
C ASP A 259 -0.77 28.12 -7.02
N ARG A 260 -1.72 28.49 -6.17
CA ARG A 260 -1.55 29.46 -5.09
C ARG A 260 -1.47 28.81 -3.72
N GLY A 261 -1.57 27.47 -3.64
CA GLY A 261 -1.60 26.72 -2.39
C GLY A 261 -2.94 26.78 -1.65
N ARG A 262 -4.02 27.24 -2.30
CA ARG A 262 -5.38 27.19 -1.73
C ARG A 262 -5.90 25.76 -1.75
N LEU A 263 -6.60 25.36 -0.68
CA LEU A 263 -7.21 24.03 -0.58
C LEU A 263 -8.56 24.01 -1.26
N TRP A 264 -8.74 23.08 -2.19
CA TRP A 264 -9.99 22.74 -2.84
C TRP A 264 -10.49 21.42 -2.26
N VAL A 265 -11.61 21.45 -1.53
CA VAL A 265 -12.08 20.32 -0.72
C VAL A 265 -13.46 19.88 -1.21
N VAL A 266 -13.60 18.57 -1.47
CA VAL A 266 -14.89 17.96 -1.76
C VAL A 266 -15.53 17.50 -0.45
N GLU A 267 -16.73 17.98 -0.19
CA GLU A 267 -17.61 17.46 0.85
C GLU A 267 -18.62 16.48 0.23
N ASN A 268 -18.64 15.24 0.69
CA ASN A 268 -19.50 14.20 0.13
C ASN A 268 -20.66 13.87 1.06
N TYR A 269 -21.81 14.45 0.80
CA TYR A 269 -23.05 14.22 1.53
C TYR A 269 -23.91 13.08 0.95
N THR A 270 -23.66 12.66 -0.28
CA THR A 270 -24.43 11.63 -0.96
C THR A 270 -23.96 10.20 -0.66
N TYR A 271 -22.76 10.03 -0.13
CA TYR A 271 -22.31 8.72 0.33
C TYR A 271 -23.20 8.16 1.45
N PRO A 272 -23.57 6.88 1.50
CA PRO A 272 -23.13 5.80 0.60
C PRO A 272 -24.07 5.54 -0.59
N GLN A 273 -25.01 6.40 -0.87
CA GLN A 273 -26.05 6.14 -1.87
C GLN A 273 -26.13 7.27 -2.89
N ARG A 274 -25.86 6.93 -4.16
CA ARG A 274 -26.03 7.87 -5.27
C ARG A 274 -27.48 8.36 -5.33
N GLN A 275 -27.64 9.68 -5.37
CA GLN A 275 -28.94 10.30 -5.50
C GLN A 275 -29.43 10.27 -6.97
N PRO A 276 -30.75 10.39 -7.21
CA PRO A 276 -31.28 10.59 -8.57
C PRO A 276 -30.58 11.76 -9.28
N GLU A 277 -30.52 11.72 -10.60
CA GLU A 277 -29.86 12.75 -11.40
C GLU A 277 -30.42 14.14 -11.07
N GLY A 278 -29.55 15.12 -10.90
CA GLY A 278 -29.91 16.50 -10.52
C GLY A 278 -30.33 16.64 -9.04
N LYS A 279 -30.18 15.60 -8.20
CA LYS A 279 -30.47 15.64 -6.77
C LYS A 279 -29.25 15.44 -5.89
N GLY A 280 -28.07 15.51 -6.46
CA GLY A 280 -26.83 15.50 -5.71
C GLY A 280 -26.72 16.70 -4.77
N THR A 281 -26.01 16.53 -3.66
CA THR A 281 -25.82 17.55 -2.63
C THR A 281 -24.36 17.76 -2.25
N ASP A 282 -23.46 17.03 -2.88
CA ASP A 282 -22.03 17.19 -2.65
C ASP A 282 -21.56 18.54 -3.19
N ARG A 283 -20.52 19.09 -2.57
CA ARG A 283 -20.03 20.42 -2.93
C ARG A 283 -18.51 20.52 -2.88
N ILE A 284 -17.99 21.57 -3.49
CA ILE A 284 -16.58 21.92 -3.46
C ILE A 284 -16.42 23.24 -2.71
N LEU A 285 -15.57 23.20 -1.68
CA LEU A 285 -15.16 24.37 -0.92
C LEU A 285 -13.73 24.78 -1.31
N VAL A 286 -13.44 26.08 -1.21
CA VAL A 286 -12.08 26.60 -1.34
C VAL A 286 -11.72 27.34 -0.08
N PHE A 287 -10.60 26.96 0.53
CA PHE A 287 -10.04 27.60 1.71
C PHE A 287 -8.71 28.28 1.36
N GLU A 288 -8.50 29.49 1.90
CA GLU A 288 -7.26 30.25 1.72
C GLU A 288 -6.75 30.76 3.07
N ASP A 289 -5.46 30.55 3.33
CA ASP A 289 -4.70 31.10 4.44
C ASP A 289 -3.90 32.29 3.90
N THR A 290 -4.45 33.50 4.01
CA THR A 290 -3.87 34.70 3.37
C THR A 290 -2.78 35.36 4.23
N ASP A 291 -2.63 35.01 5.49
CA ASP A 291 -1.64 35.56 6.41
C ASP A 291 -0.55 34.58 6.85
N GLY A 292 -0.68 33.29 6.41
CA GLY A 292 0.31 32.23 6.59
C GLY A 292 0.43 31.70 8.02
N ASP A 293 -0.63 31.85 8.83
CA ASP A 293 -0.65 31.37 10.22
C ASP A 293 -0.99 29.88 10.37
N GLY A 294 -1.36 29.22 9.27
CA GLY A 294 -1.72 27.80 9.22
C GLY A 294 -3.20 27.55 9.50
N LYS A 295 -4.04 28.58 9.46
CA LYS A 295 -5.49 28.52 9.54
C LYS A 295 -6.09 29.24 8.35
N PHE A 296 -7.26 28.82 7.92
CA PHE A 296 -7.95 29.56 6.87
C PHE A 296 -8.55 30.87 7.43
N ASN A 297 -8.55 31.91 6.61
CA ASN A 297 -9.25 33.16 6.89
C ASN A 297 -10.20 33.57 5.75
N GLN A 298 -10.18 32.82 4.64
CA GLN A 298 -11.19 32.93 3.58
C GLN A 298 -11.73 31.54 3.22
N ARG A 299 -13.06 31.48 3.02
CA ARG A 299 -13.78 30.26 2.63
C ARG A 299 -14.82 30.59 1.58
N THR A 300 -14.78 29.88 0.45
CA THR A 300 -15.70 30.04 -0.65
C THR A 300 -16.41 28.71 -0.96
N VAL A 301 -17.72 28.71 -1.15
CA VAL A 301 -18.44 27.60 -1.78
C VAL A 301 -18.31 27.78 -3.28
N PHE A 302 -17.52 26.92 -3.92
CA PHE A 302 -17.22 27.01 -5.35
C PHE A 302 -18.31 26.38 -6.20
N TYR A 303 -18.75 25.17 -5.87
CA TYR A 303 -19.74 24.42 -6.66
C TYR A 303 -20.60 23.52 -5.76
N GLU A 304 -21.88 23.39 -6.11
CA GLU A 304 -22.83 22.54 -5.38
C GLU A 304 -23.64 21.68 -6.37
N GLY A 305 -24.22 20.59 -5.88
CA GLY A 305 -25.08 19.72 -6.68
C GLY A 305 -24.35 18.51 -7.31
N LEU A 306 -23.11 18.24 -6.89
CA LEU A 306 -22.39 17.02 -7.28
C LEU A 306 -23.03 15.78 -6.61
N ASN A 307 -22.69 14.60 -7.14
CA ASN A 307 -23.30 13.33 -6.73
C ASN A 307 -22.24 12.24 -6.66
N LEU A 308 -22.00 11.67 -5.47
CA LEU A 308 -20.90 10.76 -5.17
C LEU A 308 -19.55 11.30 -5.66
N ALA A 309 -19.28 12.58 -5.38
CA ALA A 309 -17.99 13.17 -5.68
C ALA A 309 -16.92 12.58 -4.75
N SER A 310 -15.88 11.98 -5.30
CA SER A 310 -14.91 11.17 -4.57
C SER A 310 -13.44 11.50 -4.85
N ALA A 311 -13.19 12.43 -5.78
CA ALA A 311 -11.83 12.86 -6.12
C ALA A 311 -11.84 14.28 -6.69
N ILE A 312 -10.73 15.00 -6.50
CA ILE A 312 -10.50 16.33 -7.06
C ILE A 312 -9.01 16.54 -7.34
N GLU A 313 -8.69 17.25 -8.43
CA GLU A 313 -7.33 17.68 -8.74
C GLU A 313 -7.34 18.97 -9.55
N TRP A 314 -6.40 19.88 -9.25
CA TRP A 314 -6.27 21.16 -9.96
C TRP A 314 -5.47 21.02 -11.24
N GLY A 315 -5.94 21.65 -12.32
CA GLY A 315 -5.19 21.74 -13.55
C GLY A 315 -5.98 22.27 -14.75
N PHE A 316 -5.29 22.74 -15.74
CA PHE A 316 -5.84 23.23 -17.01
C PHE A 316 -6.92 24.29 -16.81
N GLY A 317 -6.65 25.23 -15.87
CA GLY A 317 -7.54 26.36 -15.57
C GLY A 317 -8.83 25.99 -14.85
N GLY A 318 -8.85 24.85 -14.15
CA GLY A 318 -10.01 24.40 -13.38
C GLY A 318 -9.72 23.20 -12.50
N VAL A 319 -10.76 22.53 -12.07
CA VAL A 319 -10.68 21.32 -11.24
C VAL A 319 -11.23 20.10 -11.98
N TYR A 320 -10.47 19.02 -11.97
CA TYR A 320 -10.93 17.69 -12.36
C TYR A 320 -11.65 17.06 -11.18
N VAL A 321 -12.85 16.56 -11.40
CA VAL A 321 -13.70 16.01 -10.34
C VAL A 321 -14.16 14.61 -10.71
N GLY A 322 -13.91 13.65 -9.83
CA GLY A 322 -14.46 12.31 -9.93
C GLY A 322 -15.86 12.27 -9.33
N ALA A 323 -16.89 12.11 -10.16
CA ALA A 323 -18.29 11.99 -9.73
C ALA A 323 -18.99 10.96 -10.63
N ALA A 324 -18.94 9.68 -10.22
CA ALA A 324 -19.46 8.58 -11.02
C ALA A 324 -20.87 8.85 -11.57
N PRO A 325 -21.11 8.64 -12.88
CA PRO A 325 -20.30 7.92 -13.86
C PRO A 325 -19.26 8.74 -14.63
N TRP A 326 -18.93 9.95 -14.19
CA TRP A 326 -18.17 10.91 -14.95
C TRP A 326 -16.81 11.24 -14.32
N LEU A 327 -15.81 11.49 -15.17
CA LEU A 327 -14.74 12.43 -14.87
C LEU A 327 -15.16 13.78 -15.44
N LEU A 328 -15.26 14.80 -14.59
CA LEU A 328 -15.65 16.15 -14.94
C LEU A 328 -14.43 17.08 -14.94
N HIS A 329 -14.48 18.16 -15.71
CA HIS A 329 -13.62 19.34 -15.56
C HIS A 329 -14.52 20.56 -15.37
N ILE A 330 -14.32 21.29 -14.26
CA ILE A 330 -15.06 22.51 -13.95
C ILE A 330 -14.10 23.69 -14.13
N PRO A 331 -14.26 24.50 -15.18
CA PRO A 331 -13.37 25.64 -15.40
C PRO A 331 -13.57 26.73 -14.35
N VAL A 332 -12.49 27.38 -13.94
CA VAL A 332 -12.45 28.37 -12.87
C VAL A 332 -12.19 29.77 -13.41
N LYS A 333 -12.88 30.76 -12.88
CA LYS A 333 -12.56 32.19 -13.00
C LYS A 333 -12.37 32.81 -11.64
N GLU A 334 -11.39 33.66 -11.50
CA GLU A 334 -11.19 34.46 -10.29
C GLU A 334 -12.12 35.68 -10.28
N THR A 335 -12.74 35.93 -9.13
CA THR A 335 -13.57 37.11 -8.89
C THR A 335 -13.20 37.80 -7.59
N ALA A 336 -13.70 39.00 -7.34
CA ALA A 336 -13.46 39.69 -6.08
C ALA A 336 -14.05 38.94 -4.86
N ALA A 337 -15.05 38.08 -5.07
CA ALA A 337 -15.67 37.25 -4.05
C ALA A 337 -15.02 35.84 -3.92
N GLY A 338 -13.88 35.61 -4.58
CA GLY A 338 -13.20 34.32 -4.66
C GLY A 338 -13.46 33.60 -5.97
N PRO A 339 -12.93 32.36 -6.10
CA PRO A 339 -13.08 31.55 -7.30
C PRO A 339 -14.53 31.14 -7.54
N GLN A 340 -14.95 31.16 -8.82
CA GLN A 340 -16.27 30.75 -9.28
C GLN A 340 -16.17 29.91 -10.55
N PRO A 341 -17.17 29.06 -10.86
CA PRO A 341 -17.23 28.36 -12.14
C PRO A 341 -17.23 29.36 -13.30
N ALA A 342 -16.38 29.10 -14.30
CA ALA A 342 -16.35 29.89 -15.54
C ALA A 342 -17.35 29.38 -16.59
N GLY A 343 -18.01 28.26 -16.32
CA GLY A 343 -19.01 27.63 -17.19
C GLY A 343 -19.53 26.33 -16.56
N GLU A 344 -20.31 25.59 -17.32
CA GLU A 344 -20.83 24.28 -16.91
C GLU A 344 -19.72 23.24 -16.85
N PRO A 345 -19.84 22.23 -15.95
CA PRO A 345 -18.90 21.12 -15.91
C PRO A 345 -18.81 20.38 -17.24
N VAL A 346 -17.61 20.22 -17.75
CA VAL A 346 -17.30 19.49 -18.98
C VAL A 346 -17.11 18.00 -18.64
N LYS A 347 -17.91 17.12 -19.24
CA LYS A 347 -17.76 15.67 -19.10
C LYS A 347 -16.60 15.19 -19.98
N LEU A 348 -15.56 14.63 -19.38
CA LEU A 348 -14.34 14.16 -20.07
C LEU A 348 -14.36 12.66 -20.32
N LEU A 349 -14.66 11.87 -19.28
CA LEU A 349 -14.82 10.42 -19.35
C LEU A 349 -16.18 10.02 -18.88
N GLU A 350 -16.66 8.89 -19.38
CA GLU A 350 -17.94 8.26 -19.00
C GLU A 350 -17.74 6.76 -18.76
N GLY A 351 -18.58 6.18 -17.91
CA GLY A 351 -18.66 4.74 -17.73
C GLY A 351 -18.05 4.24 -16.43
N PHE A 352 -17.71 5.12 -15.50
CA PHE A 352 -17.40 4.71 -14.14
C PHE A 352 -18.66 4.26 -13.41
N ALA A 353 -18.64 3.05 -12.89
CA ALA A 353 -19.72 2.46 -12.12
C ALA A 353 -19.62 2.83 -10.62
N TRP A 354 -20.66 2.47 -9.84
CA TRP A 354 -20.76 2.75 -8.40
C TRP A 354 -21.47 1.63 -7.63
N GLN A 355 -21.26 0.37 -8.03
CA GLN A 355 -21.85 -0.78 -7.32
C GLN A 355 -21.31 -0.88 -5.89
N ASP A 356 -20.05 -0.61 -5.69
CA ASP A 356 -19.44 -0.41 -4.39
C ASP A 356 -19.03 1.06 -4.26
N THR A 357 -19.79 1.83 -3.47
CA THR A 357 -19.58 3.27 -3.31
C THR A 357 -18.42 3.64 -2.41
N HIS A 358 -17.78 2.66 -1.74
CA HIS A 358 -16.58 2.91 -0.96
C HIS A 358 -15.40 3.30 -1.83
N GLU A 359 -15.30 2.70 -3.02
CA GLU A 359 -14.05 2.65 -3.76
C GLU A 359 -14.27 2.83 -5.27
N MET A 360 -15.04 3.83 -5.65
CA MET A 360 -15.27 4.21 -7.05
C MET A 360 -13.97 4.75 -7.69
N LEU A 361 -14.09 5.60 -8.72
CA LEU A 361 -12.97 6.41 -9.17
C LEU A 361 -12.55 7.36 -8.03
N ASN A 362 -11.30 7.36 -7.66
CA ASN A 362 -10.83 8.14 -6.52
C ASN A 362 -9.36 8.55 -6.68
N THR A 363 -8.89 9.38 -5.78
CA THR A 363 -7.53 9.87 -5.61
C THR A 363 -6.84 10.23 -6.92
N PHE A 364 -6.96 11.49 -7.29
CA PHE A 364 -6.30 12.00 -8.49
C PHE A 364 -4.92 12.56 -8.16
N THR A 365 -3.97 12.35 -9.07
CA THR A 365 -2.64 12.97 -9.01
C THR A 365 -2.03 13.11 -10.40
N TRP A 366 -1.27 14.17 -10.62
CA TRP A 366 -0.49 14.33 -11.85
C TRP A 366 0.74 13.44 -11.85
N GLY A 367 0.80 12.54 -12.82
CA GLY A 367 1.97 11.70 -13.02
C GLY A 367 3.14 12.42 -13.66
N PRO A 368 4.36 11.86 -13.56
CA PRO A 368 5.56 12.44 -14.17
C PRO A 368 5.47 12.64 -15.68
N ASP A 369 4.71 11.80 -16.35
CA ASP A 369 4.49 11.80 -17.80
C ASP A 369 3.43 12.81 -18.29
N GLY A 370 2.86 13.62 -17.38
CA GLY A 370 1.86 14.64 -17.70
C GLY A 370 0.44 14.10 -17.86
N TRP A 371 0.17 12.88 -17.43
CA TRP A 371 -1.16 12.30 -17.34
C TRP A 371 -1.76 12.53 -15.95
N LEU A 372 -3.08 12.67 -15.90
CA LEU A 372 -3.84 12.58 -14.66
C LEU A 372 -4.09 11.10 -14.34
N TYR A 373 -3.60 10.63 -13.19
CA TYR A 373 -3.81 9.29 -12.69
C TYR A 373 -4.93 9.23 -11.66
N GLY A 374 -5.59 8.09 -11.57
CA GLY A 374 -6.58 7.81 -10.55
C GLY A 374 -6.65 6.34 -10.19
N CYS A 375 -7.19 6.06 -9.01
CA CYS A 375 -7.47 4.73 -8.50
C CYS A 375 -8.89 4.28 -8.81
N HIS A 376 -9.11 2.96 -8.76
CA HIS A 376 -10.41 2.33 -8.92
C HIS A 376 -10.48 1.06 -8.08
N GLY A 377 -11.55 0.89 -7.32
CA GLY A 377 -11.69 -0.21 -6.38
C GLY A 377 -12.21 -1.51 -6.97
N VAL A 378 -12.13 -2.55 -6.16
CA VAL A 378 -12.68 -3.88 -6.42
C VAL A 378 -14.21 -3.88 -6.25
N PHE A 379 -14.91 -4.83 -6.86
CA PHE A 379 -16.38 -4.95 -6.85
C PHE A 379 -17.17 -3.86 -7.58
N THR A 380 -16.49 -2.88 -8.16
CA THR A 380 -17.09 -1.89 -9.06
C THR A 380 -16.60 -2.17 -10.49
N HIS A 381 -17.54 -2.47 -11.40
CA HIS A 381 -17.22 -2.92 -12.77
C HIS A 381 -17.49 -1.79 -13.75
N SER A 382 -16.44 -1.09 -14.14
CA SER A 382 -16.53 0.08 -15.01
C SER A 382 -16.12 -0.24 -16.45
N HIS A 383 -16.80 0.39 -17.42
CA HIS A 383 -16.45 0.37 -18.83
C HIS A 383 -16.25 1.80 -19.31
N VAL A 384 -15.04 2.29 -19.19
CA VAL A 384 -14.72 3.71 -19.33
C VAL A 384 -14.25 4.04 -20.75
N LYS A 385 -14.71 5.18 -21.25
CA LYS A 385 -14.21 5.79 -22.49
C LYS A 385 -14.23 7.31 -22.41
N VAL A 386 -13.58 7.95 -23.35
CA VAL A 386 -13.69 9.39 -23.57
C VAL A 386 -15.10 9.70 -24.07
N VAL A 387 -15.71 10.78 -23.55
CA VAL A 387 -17.05 11.21 -23.98
C VAL A 387 -17.03 11.50 -25.49
N GLY A 388 -17.99 10.93 -26.21
CA GLY A 388 -18.11 11.06 -27.67
C GLY A 388 -17.29 10.02 -28.47
N ALA A 389 -16.41 9.28 -27.86
CA ALA A 389 -15.72 8.15 -28.50
C ALA A 389 -16.69 6.98 -28.75
N PRO A 390 -16.43 6.09 -29.74
CA PRO A 390 -17.25 4.91 -29.96
C PRO A 390 -17.16 3.91 -28.79
N ASP A 391 -18.20 3.10 -28.59
CA ASP A 391 -18.23 2.08 -27.51
C ASP A 391 -17.13 1.01 -27.66
N THR A 392 -16.60 0.82 -28.86
CA THR A 392 -15.47 -0.08 -29.11
C THR A 392 -14.16 0.35 -28.47
N GLU A 393 -14.07 1.62 -28.02
CA GLU A 393 -12.93 2.14 -27.29
C GLU A 393 -13.07 2.05 -25.78
N ARG A 394 -14.18 1.50 -25.28
CA ARG A 394 -14.34 1.27 -23.83
C ARG A 394 -13.30 0.31 -23.30
N GLN A 395 -12.68 0.69 -22.20
CA GLN A 395 -11.76 -0.16 -21.45
C GLN A 395 -12.41 -0.56 -20.13
N PHE A 396 -12.30 -1.83 -19.80
CA PHE A 396 -12.83 -2.38 -18.56
C PHE A 396 -11.83 -2.15 -17.42
N ILE A 397 -12.34 -1.75 -16.26
CA ILE A 397 -11.57 -1.69 -15.02
C ILE A 397 -12.41 -2.17 -13.84
N ASN A 398 -11.80 -3.01 -13.00
CA ASN A 398 -12.33 -3.50 -11.74
C ASN A 398 -11.15 -3.73 -10.79
N ALA A 399 -10.83 -2.76 -10.00
CA ALA A 399 -9.59 -2.54 -9.27
C ALA A 399 -8.38 -2.23 -10.15
N GLY A 400 -7.62 -1.25 -9.73
CA GLY A 400 -6.37 -0.87 -10.39
C GLY A 400 -6.16 0.63 -10.49
N VAL A 401 -5.22 0.97 -11.35
CA VAL A 401 -4.84 2.35 -11.66
C VAL A 401 -5.18 2.65 -13.11
N TRP A 402 -5.79 3.78 -13.33
CA TRP A 402 -6.07 4.32 -14.65
C TRP A 402 -5.42 5.69 -14.82
N ARG A 403 -5.35 6.19 -16.08
CA ARG A 403 -4.86 7.52 -16.37
C ARG A 403 -5.60 8.18 -17.53
N TYR A 404 -5.65 9.51 -17.52
CA TYR A 404 -6.25 10.33 -18.55
C TYR A 404 -5.27 11.41 -19.02
N HIS A 405 -5.06 11.52 -20.34
CA HIS A 405 -4.20 12.57 -20.91
C HIS A 405 -5.03 13.80 -21.31
N PRO A 406 -4.82 14.97 -20.67
CA PRO A 406 -5.70 16.11 -20.82
C PRO A 406 -5.68 16.72 -22.23
N THR A 407 -4.53 16.76 -22.88
CA THR A 407 -4.39 17.39 -24.21
C THR A 407 -4.62 16.42 -25.37
N LYS A 408 -4.31 15.13 -25.19
CA LYS A 408 -4.55 14.06 -26.18
C LYS A 408 -5.94 13.47 -26.07
N LYS A 409 -6.68 13.80 -25.01
CA LYS A 409 -8.02 13.25 -24.69
C LYS A 409 -8.04 11.71 -24.81
N ARG A 410 -7.14 11.05 -24.09
CA ARG A 410 -6.98 9.60 -24.12
C ARG A 410 -7.09 9.03 -22.72
N PHE A 411 -7.82 7.92 -22.58
CA PHE A 411 -7.96 7.14 -21.36
C PHE A 411 -7.21 5.83 -21.51
N GLU A 412 -6.56 5.38 -20.46
CA GLU A 412 -5.88 4.08 -20.39
C GLU A 412 -6.01 3.46 -19.01
N VAL A 413 -6.22 2.14 -18.96
CA VAL A 413 -5.96 1.35 -17.76
C VAL A 413 -4.46 1.16 -17.66
N PHE A 414 -3.85 1.68 -16.59
CA PHE A 414 -2.40 1.65 -16.40
C PHE A 414 -1.93 0.30 -15.85
N ALA A 415 -2.65 -0.22 -14.83
CA ALA A 415 -2.40 -1.53 -14.23
C ALA A 415 -3.66 -2.06 -13.57
N GLU A 416 -3.81 -3.38 -13.54
CA GLU A 416 -5.03 -4.07 -13.08
C GLU A 416 -4.81 -4.77 -11.74
N GLY A 417 -5.87 -4.86 -10.94
CA GLY A 417 -5.89 -5.65 -9.71
C GLY A 417 -5.68 -4.82 -8.45
N THR A 418 -5.30 -5.48 -7.39
CA THR A 418 -5.26 -5.04 -5.99
C THR A 418 -6.62 -5.21 -5.26
N SER A 419 -6.88 -4.41 -4.25
CA SER A 419 -8.16 -4.36 -3.55
C SER A 419 -8.82 -3.00 -3.80
N ASN A 420 -9.09 -2.30 -2.75
CA ASN A 420 -9.67 -0.97 -2.74
C ASN A 420 -8.56 0.06 -2.50
N PRO A 421 -7.87 0.56 -3.54
CA PRO A 421 -6.89 1.61 -3.38
C PRO A 421 -7.59 2.97 -3.20
N TRP A 422 -7.11 3.76 -2.25
CA TRP A 422 -7.57 5.13 -2.00
C TRP A 422 -6.39 6.09 -1.85
N GLY A 423 -5.30 5.86 -2.53
CA GLY A 423 -4.11 6.70 -2.55
C GLY A 423 -3.10 6.24 -3.58
N ILE A 424 -2.58 7.18 -4.33
CA ILE A 424 -1.57 6.97 -5.36
C ILE A 424 -0.56 8.10 -5.30
N ASP A 425 0.72 7.77 -5.32
CA ASP A 425 1.76 8.76 -5.45
C ASP A 425 3.01 8.20 -6.13
N PHE A 426 3.91 9.09 -6.52
CA PHE A 426 5.15 8.79 -7.21
C PHE A 426 6.35 9.19 -6.35
N ASN A 427 7.34 8.30 -6.26
CA ASN A 427 8.59 8.65 -5.61
C ASN A 427 9.47 9.57 -6.49
N GLN A 428 10.62 9.98 -5.98
CA GLN A 428 11.55 10.86 -6.67
C GLN A 428 12.09 10.33 -8.02
N TYR A 429 11.92 9.04 -8.28
CA TYR A 429 12.29 8.38 -9.55
C TYR A 429 11.09 8.19 -10.48
N GLY A 430 9.91 8.68 -10.08
CA GLY A 430 8.68 8.54 -10.84
C GLY A 430 8.05 7.14 -10.77
N HIS A 431 8.48 6.29 -9.88
CA HIS A 431 7.85 5.00 -9.67
C HIS A 431 6.53 5.18 -8.91
N CYS A 432 5.48 4.55 -9.42
CA CYS A 432 4.13 4.64 -8.92
C CYS A 432 3.89 3.69 -7.75
N PHE A 433 3.33 4.20 -6.66
CA PHE A 433 2.90 3.41 -5.50
C PHE A 433 1.44 3.65 -5.21
N ILE A 434 0.75 2.60 -4.77
CA ILE A 434 -0.60 2.68 -4.18
C ILE A 434 -0.63 1.89 -2.88
N GLU A 435 -1.48 2.30 -1.97
CA GLU A 435 -1.91 1.44 -0.88
C GLU A 435 -3.16 0.66 -1.27
N ALA A 436 -3.55 -0.30 -0.45
CA ALA A 436 -4.77 -1.06 -0.63
C ALA A 436 -5.43 -1.38 0.71
N CYS A 437 -6.73 -1.46 0.68
CA CYS A 437 -7.56 -1.88 1.79
C CYS A 437 -7.65 -3.42 1.85
N VAL A 438 -7.77 -4.01 3.04
CA VAL A 438 -8.07 -5.44 3.32
C VAL A 438 -6.95 -6.43 3.05
N ILE A 439 -6.21 -6.30 1.95
CA ILE A 439 -5.05 -7.15 1.62
C ILE A 439 -3.75 -6.49 2.08
N PRO A 440 -2.60 -7.17 2.04
CA PRO A 440 -1.33 -6.50 2.30
C PRO A 440 -1.22 -5.22 1.48
N HIS A 441 -0.93 -4.13 2.14
CA HIS A 441 -1.40 -2.79 1.84
C HIS A 441 -0.62 -2.01 0.78
N LEU A 442 0.59 -2.44 0.37
CA LEU A 442 1.48 -1.60 -0.45
C LEU A 442 1.87 -2.28 -1.76
N PHE A 443 1.76 -1.54 -2.86
CA PHE A 443 2.10 -2.03 -4.20
C PHE A 443 2.95 -1.02 -4.97
N HIS A 444 3.96 -1.52 -5.68
CA HIS A 444 4.68 -0.80 -6.72
C HIS A 444 3.97 -1.08 -8.05
N MET A 445 3.27 -0.09 -8.60
CA MET A 445 2.47 -0.24 -9.81
C MET A 445 3.31 -0.06 -11.07
N ILE A 446 3.32 -1.08 -11.91
CA ILE A 446 4.06 -1.14 -13.16
C ILE A 446 3.05 -1.10 -14.31
N GLN A 447 3.29 -0.29 -15.33
CA GLN A 447 2.39 -0.21 -16.48
C GLN A 447 2.20 -1.58 -17.14
N GLY A 448 0.94 -1.99 -17.32
CA GLY A 448 0.58 -3.32 -17.81
C GLY A 448 0.73 -4.45 -16.79
N GLY A 449 1.07 -4.11 -15.54
CA GLY A 449 1.11 -5.06 -14.44
C GLY A 449 -0.28 -5.55 -14.07
N ARG A 450 -0.36 -6.81 -13.65
CA ARG A 450 -1.56 -7.42 -13.11
C ARG A 450 -1.28 -7.92 -11.70
N TYR A 451 -2.08 -7.48 -10.74
CA TYR A 451 -1.82 -7.63 -9.32
C TYR A 451 -2.83 -8.52 -8.63
N GLN A 452 -2.40 -9.19 -7.55
CA GLN A 452 -3.26 -10.00 -6.71
C GLN A 452 -4.48 -9.20 -6.23
N ARG A 453 -5.63 -9.87 -6.19
CA ARG A 453 -6.90 -9.27 -5.76
C ARG A 453 -7.26 -9.67 -4.35
N GLN A 454 -8.11 -8.88 -3.72
CA GLN A 454 -8.75 -9.21 -2.43
C GLN A 454 -9.54 -10.51 -2.50
N GLY A 455 -10.23 -10.74 -3.60
CA GLY A 455 -11.03 -11.94 -3.83
C GLY A 455 -11.41 -12.10 -5.29
N GLY A 456 -11.80 -13.32 -5.66
CA GLY A 456 -12.17 -13.66 -7.01
C GLY A 456 -11.02 -13.60 -8.01
N GLN A 457 -11.37 -13.67 -9.28
CA GLN A 457 -10.45 -13.55 -10.41
C GLN A 457 -10.73 -12.27 -11.18
N HIS A 458 -9.82 -11.89 -12.08
CA HIS A 458 -10.03 -10.81 -13.01
C HIS A 458 -11.05 -11.26 -14.08
N TYR A 459 -12.25 -10.68 -14.04
CA TYR A 459 -13.31 -10.93 -15.00
C TYR A 459 -13.83 -9.64 -15.60
N ALA A 460 -14.18 -9.67 -16.86
CA ALA A 460 -14.94 -8.61 -17.53
C ALA A 460 -16.19 -9.20 -18.16
N PRO A 461 -17.38 -8.62 -17.94
CA PRO A 461 -18.51 -8.86 -18.83
C PRO A 461 -18.19 -8.24 -20.21
N THR A 462 -18.69 -8.82 -21.30
CA THR A 462 -18.70 -8.10 -22.57
C THR A 462 -19.63 -6.89 -22.49
N ILE A 463 -19.42 -5.90 -23.35
CA ILE A 463 -20.30 -4.71 -23.39
C ILE A 463 -21.73 -5.12 -23.70
N GLU A 464 -21.92 -6.09 -24.60
CA GLU A 464 -23.25 -6.62 -24.94
C GLU A 464 -23.91 -7.32 -23.76
N GLU A 465 -23.15 -8.10 -23.00
CA GLU A 465 -23.65 -8.74 -21.77
C GLU A 465 -23.99 -7.69 -20.72
N ALA A 466 -23.15 -6.68 -20.53
CA ALA A 466 -23.38 -5.60 -19.61
C ALA A 466 -24.66 -4.84 -19.97
N LYS A 467 -24.83 -4.42 -21.22
CA LYS A 467 -26.03 -3.71 -21.72
C LYS A 467 -27.30 -4.55 -21.66
N ARG A 468 -27.20 -5.87 -21.89
CA ARG A 468 -28.34 -6.79 -21.82
C ARG A 468 -28.81 -7.01 -20.38
N ILE A 469 -27.88 -7.12 -19.43
CA ILE A 469 -28.19 -7.34 -18.02
C ILE A 469 -28.73 -6.05 -17.40
N VAL A 470 -28.33 -4.89 -17.92
CA VAL A 470 -28.54 -3.58 -17.32
C VAL A 470 -28.92 -2.56 -18.41
N PRO A 471 -30.18 -2.19 -18.53
CA PRO A 471 -30.61 -1.12 -19.45
C PRO A 471 -29.88 0.20 -19.25
N ASP A 472 -29.55 0.53 -17.97
CA ASP A 472 -28.64 1.58 -17.58
C ASP A 472 -27.44 0.94 -16.86
N TYR A 473 -26.45 0.46 -17.63
CA TYR A 473 -25.39 -0.38 -17.10
C TYR A 473 -24.38 0.36 -16.19
N PHE A 474 -24.51 1.65 -16.03
CA PHE A 474 -23.76 2.38 -15.01
C PHE A 474 -24.37 2.27 -13.61
N THR A 475 -25.63 1.86 -13.49
CA THR A 475 -26.38 1.92 -12.24
C THR A 475 -26.49 0.60 -11.51
N GLN A 476 -26.00 -0.52 -12.08
CA GLN A 476 -26.34 -1.83 -11.54
C GLN A 476 -25.16 -2.72 -11.22
N ASP A 477 -25.48 -3.69 -10.37
CA ASP A 477 -24.58 -4.67 -9.85
C ASP A 477 -24.20 -5.70 -10.93
N PHE A 478 -22.99 -5.63 -11.43
CA PHE A 478 -22.36 -6.70 -12.17
C PHE A 478 -21.76 -7.77 -11.23
N ALA A 479 -22.32 -7.96 -10.03
CA ALA A 479 -21.82 -8.89 -9.03
C ALA A 479 -21.70 -10.34 -9.52
N LYS A 480 -22.32 -10.63 -10.68
CA LYS A 480 -22.09 -11.86 -11.44
C LYS A 480 -21.48 -11.51 -12.79
N PRO A 481 -20.23 -11.04 -12.80
CA PRO A 481 -19.55 -10.70 -14.04
C PRO A 481 -19.54 -11.89 -14.98
N GLY A 482 -19.36 -11.63 -16.26
CA GLY A 482 -19.16 -12.66 -17.26
C GLY A 482 -18.16 -13.69 -16.78
N LYS A 483 -18.43 -14.95 -17.03
CA LYS A 483 -17.66 -16.08 -16.49
C LYS A 483 -16.25 -16.24 -17.09
N GLN A 484 -15.91 -15.41 -18.06
CA GLN A 484 -14.63 -15.49 -18.75
C GLN A 484 -13.59 -14.57 -18.07
N PRO A 485 -12.44 -15.10 -17.67
CA PRO A 485 -11.35 -14.25 -17.19
C PRO A 485 -10.89 -13.32 -18.31
N ILE A 486 -10.51 -12.08 -17.94
CA ILE A 486 -10.01 -11.06 -18.88
C ILE A 486 -8.80 -11.62 -19.64
N THR A 487 -7.95 -12.35 -18.95
CA THR A 487 -6.74 -12.99 -19.52
C THR A 487 -6.53 -14.33 -18.83
N PRO A 488 -7.14 -15.44 -19.37
CA PRO A 488 -7.19 -16.74 -18.67
C PRO A 488 -5.82 -17.39 -18.51
N TYR A 489 -4.81 -16.98 -19.26
CA TYR A 489 -3.49 -17.61 -19.31
C TYR A 489 -2.38 -16.82 -18.62
N ILE A 490 -2.75 -15.89 -17.73
CA ILE A 490 -1.76 -15.16 -16.93
C ILE A 490 -1.15 -16.04 -15.84
N TYR A 491 -1.89 -16.95 -15.26
CA TYR A 491 -1.53 -18.01 -14.29
C TYR A 491 -1.18 -17.52 -12.88
N ASP A 492 -0.54 -16.36 -12.72
CA ASP A 492 -0.25 -15.74 -11.42
C ASP A 492 -0.20 -14.23 -11.52
N ASP A 493 -0.36 -13.56 -10.39
CA ASP A 493 -0.41 -12.11 -10.26
C ASP A 493 0.80 -11.58 -9.48
N LEU A 494 1.23 -10.36 -9.79
CA LEU A 494 2.20 -9.62 -9.00
C LEU A 494 1.68 -9.43 -7.57
N LYS A 495 2.59 -9.49 -6.59
CA LYS A 495 2.23 -9.46 -5.17
C LYS A 495 2.50 -8.08 -4.57
N THR A 496 1.97 -7.88 -3.38
CA THR A 496 2.34 -6.75 -2.52
C THR A 496 3.85 -6.70 -2.33
N ILE A 497 4.37 -5.48 -2.18
CA ILE A 497 5.77 -5.26 -1.80
C ILE A 497 5.96 -5.14 -0.28
N ALA A 498 4.87 -5.01 0.51
CA ALA A 498 4.95 -4.95 1.96
C ALA A 498 5.42 -6.29 2.54
N ASP A 499 6.43 -6.28 3.40
CA ASP A 499 6.91 -7.46 4.13
C ASP A 499 6.23 -7.63 5.50
N HIS A 500 5.29 -6.77 5.81
CA HIS A 500 4.53 -6.70 7.06
C HIS A 500 3.05 -6.36 6.80
N ARG A 501 2.28 -6.26 7.88
CA ARG A 501 0.87 -5.85 7.83
C ARG A 501 0.61 -4.80 8.88
N HIS A 502 -0.13 -3.76 8.52
CA HIS A 502 -0.62 -2.74 9.44
C HIS A 502 -1.94 -3.11 10.11
N PHE A 503 -2.64 -4.14 9.67
CA PHE A 503 -3.92 -4.52 10.23
C PHE A 503 -3.87 -5.86 10.95
N THR A 504 -4.77 -6.06 11.89
CA THR A 504 -4.79 -7.18 12.80
C THR A 504 -5.93 -8.17 12.56
N GLY A 505 -6.41 -8.25 11.35
CA GLY A 505 -7.48 -9.16 10.98
C GLY A 505 -8.75 -8.47 10.50
N ASN A 506 -9.73 -9.27 10.08
CA ASN A 506 -10.98 -8.79 9.52
C ASN A 506 -11.92 -8.23 10.58
N GLN A 507 -11.58 -7.13 11.18
CA GLN A 507 -12.50 -6.50 12.11
C GLN A 507 -13.36 -5.47 11.41
N TRP A 508 -14.41 -5.95 10.79
CA TRP A 508 -15.51 -5.17 10.25
C TRP A 508 -16.48 -4.71 11.34
N ASN A 509 -16.18 -5.00 12.61
CA ASN A 509 -17.02 -4.61 13.69
C ASN A 509 -16.74 -3.16 14.06
N ASN A 510 -17.71 -2.30 13.78
CA ASN A 510 -17.67 -0.88 14.12
C ASN A 510 -17.54 -0.57 15.62
N GLN A 511 -17.56 -1.58 16.46
CA GLN A 511 -17.39 -1.44 17.92
C GLN A 511 -15.94 -1.67 18.36
N ASP A 512 -15.14 -2.41 17.58
CA ASP A 512 -13.76 -2.75 17.87
C ASP A 512 -12.79 -2.07 16.90
N ARG A 513 -12.70 -0.76 16.94
CA ARG A 513 -11.99 0.04 15.98
C ARG A 513 -10.52 0.26 16.29
N ALA A 514 -10.17 0.12 17.56
CA ALA A 514 -8.81 0.34 18.01
C ALA A 514 -8.02 -0.94 17.93
N THR A 515 -7.71 -1.40 16.76
CA THR A 515 -6.77 -2.48 16.59
C THR A 515 -5.46 -1.93 16.14
N SER A 516 -4.51 -2.00 16.99
CA SER A 516 -3.14 -1.72 16.66
C SER A 516 -2.29 -2.79 17.29
N GLY A 517 -1.12 -2.80 16.97
CA GLY A 517 -0.13 -3.62 17.59
C GLY A 517 1.22 -3.03 17.23
N VAL A 518 2.26 -3.83 17.34
CA VAL A 518 3.59 -3.44 16.91
C VAL A 518 3.69 -3.01 15.45
N ILE A 519 2.69 -3.30 14.64
CA ILE A 519 2.63 -2.98 13.20
C ILE A 519 1.54 -1.95 12.84
N GLY A 520 1.00 -1.24 13.83
CA GLY A 520 0.17 -0.07 13.58
C GLY A 520 -1.31 -0.28 13.27
N GLY A 521 -1.89 -1.45 13.49
CA GLY A 521 -3.34 -1.70 13.53
C GLY A 521 -4.21 -1.28 12.32
N GLY A 522 -5.44 -1.78 12.30
CA GLY A 522 -6.43 -1.44 11.27
C GLY A 522 -6.24 -2.14 9.93
N HIS A 523 -7.24 -2.05 9.02
CA HIS A 523 -7.19 -2.72 7.72
C HIS A 523 -7.57 -1.83 6.53
N ALA A 524 -8.00 -0.59 6.74
CA ALA A 524 -8.38 0.35 5.70
C ALA A 524 -7.34 1.45 5.60
N HIS A 525 -6.42 1.31 4.65
CA HIS A 525 -5.46 2.34 4.33
C HIS A 525 -6.06 3.32 3.33
N ALA A 526 -5.70 4.61 3.46
CA ALA A 526 -6.18 5.67 2.57
C ALA A 526 -5.16 6.81 2.46
N GLY A 527 -5.12 7.45 1.29
CA GLY A 527 -4.35 8.66 1.06
C GLY A 527 -2.84 8.45 1.08
N LEU A 528 -2.31 7.49 0.33
CA LEU A 528 -0.87 7.31 0.23
C LEU A 528 -0.19 8.55 -0.35
N MET A 529 0.87 9.01 0.31
CA MET A 529 1.73 10.10 -0.11
C MET A 529 3.19 9.69 0.04
N CYS A 530 4.01 9.95 -0.98
CA CYS A 530 5.46 9.92 -0.86
C CYS A 530 5.96 11.28 -0.35
N TYR A 531 6.56 11.34 0.84
CA TYR A 531 7.04 12.61 1.35
C TYR A 531 8.25 13.12 0.56
N LEU A 532 8.01 14.13 -0.25
CA LEU A 532 9.00 14.86 -1.07
C LEU A 532 8.85 16.37 -0.86
N GLY A 533 8.66 16.82 0.39
CA GLY A 533 8.36 18.22 0.72
C GLY A 533 9.61 19.09 0.94
N GLY A 534 10.69 18.51 1.41
CA GLY A 534 11.95 19.21 1.66
C GLY A 534 12.00 20.09 2.91
N SER A 535 10.93 20.18 3.70
CA SER A 535 10.89 20.98 4.95
C SER A 535 11.00 20.14 6.22
N TRP A 536 10.61 18.88 6.18
CA TRP A 536 10.78 17.95 7.29
C TRP A 536 12.22 17.41 7.35
N PRO A 537 12.64 16.77 8.43
CA PRO A 537 13.94 16.14 8.52
C PRO A 537 14.21 15.17 7.36
N ALA A 538 15.46 15.12 6.91
CA ALA A 538 15.86 14.34 5.72
C ALA A 538 15.48 12.86 5.80
N GLU A 539 15.37 12.30 7.00
CA GLU A 539 14.97 10.92 7.25
C GLU A 539 13.55 10.57 6.78
N TYR A 540 12.69 11.59 6.59
CA TYR A 540 11.33 11.39 6.05
C TYR A 540 11.29 11.42 4.53
N HIS A 541 12.32 11.93 3.87
CA HIS A 541 12.34 12.06 2.41
C HIS A 541 12.25 10.71 1.72
N GLY A 542 11.28 10.55 0.84
CA GLY A 542 11.03 9.31 0.09
C GLY A 542 10.25 8.23 0.86
N LYS A 543 9.89 8.46 2.13
CA LYS A 543 9.00 7.57 2.86
C LYS A 543 7.57 7.69 2.35
N LEU A 544 6.85 6.57 2.40
CA LEU A 544 5.44 6.48 2.05
C LEU A 544 4.62 6.61 3.33
N ILE A 545 3.75 7.61 3.37
CA ILE A 545 2.88 7.92 4.51
C ILE A 545 1.45 7.68 4.06
N MET A 546 0.69 6.92 4.85
CA MET A 546 -0.70 6.57 4.53
C MET A 546 -1.58 6.61 5.76
N GLY A 547 -2.81 7.07 5.61
CA GLY A 547 -3.82 7.01 6.63
C GLY A 547 -4.24 5.58 6.91
N ASN A 548 -4.64 5.31 8.14
CA ASN A 548 -5.24 4.06 8.54
C ASN A 548 -6.53 4.34 9.31
N ILE A 549 -7.65 4.19 8.61
CA ILE A 549 -8.98 4.55 9.12
C ILE A 549 -9.30 3.76 10.40
N HIS A 550 -9.01 2.47 10.42
CA HIS A 550 -9.31 1.59 11.57
C HIS A 550 -8.23 1.61 12.66
N GLY A 551 -7.06 2.15 12.33
CA GLY A 551 -5.96 2.33 13.27
C GLY A 551 -5.85 3.75 13.83
N GLN A 552 -6.65 4.71 13.36
CA GLN A 552 -6.65 6.12 13.75
C GLN A 552 -5.24 6.73 13.75
N ARG A 553 -4.47 6.51 12.66
CA ARG A 553 -3.07 6.95 12.57
C ARG A 553 -2.59 7.15 11.13
N LEU A 554 -1.42 7.74 11.01
CA LEU A 554 -0.65 7.72 9.79
C LEU A 554 0.48 6.69 9.92
N ASN A 555 0.38 5.59 9.16
CA ASN A 555 1.43 4.60 9.04
C ASN A 555 2.53 5.07 8.09
N VAL A 556 3.74 4.55 8.26
CA VAL A 556 4.90 4.91 7.45
C VAL A 556 5.63 3.68 6.96
N ASP A 557 5.85 3.62 5.66
CA ASP A 557 6.68 2.60 5.03
C ASP A 557 7.92 3.20 4.35
N VAL A 558 9.00 2.45 4.39
CA VAL A 558 10.24 2.76 3.67
C VAL A 558 10.33 1.85 2.44
N PRO A 559 10.24 2.38 1.22
CA PRO A 559 10.40 1.59 0.00
C PRO A 559 11.89 1.32 -0.25
N GLU A 560 12.41 0.22 0.31
CA GLU A 560 13.79 -0.21 0.08
C GLU A 560 13.95 -0.87 -1.29
N ARG A 561 14.98 -0.49 -2.03
CA ARG A 561 15.29 -1.06 -3.33
C ARG A 561 15.61 -2.55 -3.26
N LYS A 562 14.98 -3.34 -4.14
CA LYS A 562 15.25 -4.77 -4.30
C LYS A 562 15.06 -5.19 -5.76
N GLY A 563 16.14 -5.57 -6.41
CA GLY A 563 16.10 -5.98 -7.82
C GLY A 563 15.45 -4.94 -8.72
N SER A 564 14.43 -5.34 -9.46
CA SER A 564 13.67 -4.47 -10.36
C SER A 564 12.70 -3.52 -9.65
N GLY A 565 12.42 -3.71 -8.37
CA GLY A 565 11.43 -2.94 -7.62
C GLY A 565 11.82 -2.63 -6.18
N TYR A 566 10.93 -2.91 -5.24
CA TYR A 566 11.04 -2.49 -3.84
C TYR A 566 10.51 -3.55 -2.87
N VAL A 567 10.93 -3.41 -1.61
CA VAL A 567 10.28 -4.01 -0.45
C VAL A 567 9.83 -2.86 0.46
N GLY A 568 8.57 -2.84 0.84
CA GLY A 568 8.03 -1.89 1.81
C GLY A 568 8.33 -2.37 3.22
N LYS A 569 9.16 -1.61 3.93
CA LYS A 569 9.54 -1.88 5.32
C LYS A 569 8.76 -0.99 6.25
N HIS A 570 8.22 -1.56 7.34
CA HIS A 570 7.55 -0.76 8.36
C HIS A 570 8.52 0.19 9.07
N ALA A 571 8.14 1.45 9.18
CA ALA A 571 8.78 2.44 10.05
C ALA A 571 7.85 2.81 11.22
N PRO A 572 8.34 3.49 12.26
CA PRO A 572 7.46 3.98 13.30
C PRO A 572 6.30 4.83 12.75
N ASP A 573 5.11 4.62 13.29
CA ASP A 573 3.92 5.40 12.93
C ASP A 573 4.18 6.89 13.11
N PHE A 574 3.76 7.70 12.16
CA PHE A 574 4.07 9.13 12.18
C PHE A 574 3.14 9.93 13.08
N LEU A 575 1.85 9.66 13.01
CA LEU A 575 0.82 10.36 13.77
C LEU A 575 -0.16 9.36 14.36
N ASN A 576 -0.44 9.46 15.65
CA ASN A 576 -1.57 8.79 16.28
C ASN A 576 -2.59 9.85 16.72
N PHE A 577 -3.82 9.76 16.23
CA PHE A 577 -4.90 10.70 16.58
C PHE A 577 -5.42 10.50 18.00
N ASN A 578 -5.27 9.31 18.58
CA ASN A 578 -5.81 8.93 19.87
C ASN A 578 -7.34 9.11 20.03
N ASP A 579 -8.04 9.27 18.93
CA ASP A 579 -9.49 9.46 18.87
C ASP A 579 -10.13 8.46 17.92
N ARG A 580 -11.09 7.68 18.42
CA ARG A 580 -11.75 6.58 17.68
C ARG A 580 -12.59 7.06 16.49
N TRP A 581 -12.98 8.34 16.46
CA TRP A 581 -13.79 8.89 15.37
C TRP A 581 -12.95 9.43 14.22
N SER A 582 -11.64 9.57 14.42
CA SER A 582 -10.72 9.99 13.36
C SER A 582 -10.66 8.96 12.23
N GLN A 583 -10.81 9.42 10.99
CA GLN A 583 -10.82 8.64 9.76
C GLN A 583 -10.14 9.42 8.65
N THR A 584 -8.82 9.37 8.65
CA THR A 584 -8.01 10.06 7.64
C THR A 584 -8.16 9.42 6.28
N LEU A 585 -8.45 10.25 5.27
CA LEU A 585 -8.72 9.78 3.91
C LEU A 585 -7.70 10.25 2.87
N ASN A 586 -7.04 11.39 3.09
CA ASN A 586 -6.05 11.88 2.15
C ASN A 586 -5.06 12.84 2.83
N GLN A 587 -3.84 12.88 2.33
CA GLN A 587 -2.79 13.82 2.71
C GLN A 587 -2.02 14.31 1.48
N GLN A 588 -1.65 15.58 1.47
CA GLN A 588 -0.91 16.20 0.38
C GLN A 588 0.10 17.25 0.90
N LEU A 589 1.17 17.43 0.13
CA LEU A 589 2.19 18.46 0.36
C LEU A 589 1.65 19.86 0.04
N ASP A 590 2.09 20.84 0.85
CA ASP A 590 1.87 22.25 0.56
C ASP A 590 3.10 22.91 -0.13
N PRO A 591 2.98 24.17 -0.58
CA PRO A 591 4.08 24.90 -1.20
C PRO A 591 5.35 25.02 -0.36
N ASP A 592 5.24 24.91 0.96
CA ASP A 592 6.35 25.00 1.92
C ASP A 592 6.88 23.60 2.35
N GLY A 593 6.29 22.52 1.86
CA GLY A 593 6.67 21.14 2.19
C GLY A 593 6.07 20.61 3.49
N ASN A 594 5.09 21.30 4.06
CA ASN A 594 4.25 20.76 5.12
C ASN A 594 3.18 19.83 4.52
N VAL A 595 2.42 19.15 5.36
CA VAL A 595 1.42 18.19 4.93
C VAL A 595 0.04 18.59 5.45
N PHE A 596 -0.93 18.72 4.55
CA PHE A 596 -2.33 18.77 4.91
C PHE A 596 -2.91 17.36 5.00
N VAL A 597 -3.78 17.15 5.98
CA VAL A 597 -4.47 15.88 6.23
C VAL A 597 -5.95 16.17 6.42
N ILE A 598 -6.81 15.49 5.67
CA ILE A 598 -8.26 15.54 5.89
C ILE A 598 -8.72 14.36 6.74
N ASP A 599 -9.68 14.64 7.60
CA ASP A 599 -10.29 13.69 8.51
C ASP A 599 -11.81 13.76 8.34
N TRP A 600 -12.40 12.67 7.85
CA TRP A 600 -13.85 12.52 7.71
C TRP A 600 -14.58 12.65 9.02
N TYR A 601 -14.00 12.17 10.10
CA TYR A 601 -14.41 12.26 11.49
C TYR A 601 -15.84 11.82 11.75
N ASP A 602 -16.06 10.52 11.80
CA ASP A 602 -17.40 9.94 12.05
C ASP A 602 -17.30 8.79 13.07
N LYS A 603 -18.31 8.66 13.92
CA LYS A 603 -18.48 7.50 14.81
C LYS A 603 -18.69 6.19 14.05
N GLN A 604 -19.22 6.26 12.82
CA GLN A 604 -19.36 5.15 11.90
C GLN A 604 -18.24 5.17 10.87
N GLN A 605 -17.48 4.10 10.81
CA GLN A 605 -16.57 3.87 9.71
C GLN A 605 -17.32 3.31 8.51
N CYS A 606 -16.63 3.16 7.37
CA CYS A 606 -17.17 2.54 6.17
C CYS A 606 -17.91 1.22 6.46
N HIS A 607 -18.59 0.66 5.50
CA HIS A 607 -19.35 -0.61 5.52
C HIS A 607 -20.76 -0.58 6.13
N THR A 608 -21.35 0.58 6.34
CA THR A 608 -22.80 0.63 6.57
C THR A 608 -23.50 1.26 5.38
N GLY A 609 -24.41 0.52 4.76
CA GLY A 609 -25.35 1.06 3.76
C GLY A 609 -26.47 1.89 4.38
N ASN A 610 -26.52 2.02 5.72
CA ASN A 610 -27.51 2.82 6.43
C ASN A 610 -27.07 4.28 6.49
N ALA A 611 -27.45 5.08 5.50
CA ALA A 611 -27.09 6.49 5.43
C ALA A 611 -27.36 7.31 6.70
N PRO A 612 -28.49 7.13 7.45
CA PRO A 612 -28.71 7.81 8.74
C PRO A 612 -27.73 7.47 9.85
N ALA A 613 -26.96 6.40 9.73
CA ALA A 613 -25.97 6.04 10.76
C ALA A 613 -24.73 6.94 10.72
N HIS A 614 -24.44 7.58 9.58
CA HIS A 614 -23.32 8.50 9.42
C HIS A 614 -23.64 9.87 10.05
N ASP A 615 -22.64 10.45 10.70
CA ASP A 615 -22.73 11.80 11.25
C ASP A 615 -22.27 12.82 10.20
N ARG A 616 -23.25 13.48 9.59
CA ARG A 616 -23.04 14.45 8.51
C ARG A 616 -22.60 15.84 9.00
N SER A 617 -22.37 16.02 10.29
CA SER A 617 -22.08 17.32 10.89
C SER A 617 -20.60 17.62 11.08
N ASN A 618 -19.73 16.59 10.97
CA ASN A 618 -18.33 16.69 11.31
C ASN A 618 -17.39 16.62 10.10
N GLY A 619 -16.17 17.11 10.27
CA GLY A 619 -15.10 17.04 9.30
C GLY A 619 -13.97 17.99 9.68
N ARG A 620 -12.72 17.59 9.41
CA ARG A 620 -11.54 18.35 9.85
C ARG A 620 -10.43 18.34 8.81
N ILE A 621 -9.65 19.40 8.85
CA ILE A 621 -8.42 19.56 8.06
C ILE A 621 -7.32 19.98 9.01
N TYR A 622 -6.25 19.20 9.04
CA TYR A 622 -5.06 19.50 9.85
C TYR A 622 -3.88 19.85 8.95
N LYS A 623 -3.04 20.78 9.43
CA LYS A 623 -1.74 21.07 8.83
C LYS A 623 -0.64 20.53 9.75
N ILE A 624 0.22 19.66 9.21
CA ILE A 624 1.35 19.07 9.94
C ILE A 624 2.63 19.76 9.48
N SER A 625 3.33 20.41 10.40
CA SER A 625 4.56 21.16 10.14
C SER A 625 5.71 20.72 11.05
N TYR A 626 6.94 20.97 10.62
CA TYR A 626 8.16 20.79 11.43
C TYR A 626 8.76 22.15 11.77
N GLY A 627 8.93 22.40 13.07
CA GLY A 627 9.36 23.72 13.55
C GLY A 627 8.29 24.81 13.43
N ASP A 628 8.70 26.08 13.52
CA ASP A 628 7.81 27.25 13.61
C ASP A 628 7.94 28.20 12.41
N LYS A 629 8.08 27.66 11.22
CA LYS A 629 8.13 28.49 10.01
C LYS A 629 6.73 28.97 9.63
N LYS A 630 6.61 30.28 9.37
CA LYS A 630 5.41 30.87 8.79
C LYS A 630 5.28 30.46 7.33
N GLY A 631 4.04 30.22 6.86
CA GLY A 631 3.76 29.87 5.47
C GLY A 631 4.11 31.00 4.49
N THR A 632 4.56 30.62 3.31
CA THR A 632 4.88 31.56 2.22
C THR A 632 3.70 31.66 1.25
N GLN A 633 3.41 32.89 0.85
CA GLN A 633 2.44 33.16 -0.21
C GLN A 633 3.10 32.86 -1.58
N VAL A 634 2.49 32.03 -2.36
CA VAL A 634 2.97 31.63 -3.69
C VAL A 634 1.88 31.85 -4.74
N ASP A 635 2.29 32.02 -5.99
CA ASP A 635 1.40 31.99 -7.16
C ASP A 635 2.21 31.53 -8.38
N LEU A 636 2.33 30.21 -8.54
CA LEU A 636 3.09 29.63 -9.65
C LEU A 636 2.43 29.96 -11.00
N GLY A 637 1.12 30.18 -11.00
CA GLY A 637 0.37 30.57 -12.18
C GLY A 637 0.78 31.94 -12.77
N LYS A 638 1.44 32.82 -11.98
CA LYS A 638 1.94 34.12 -12.44
C LYS A 638 3.42 34.11 -12.84
N LEU A 639 4.14 33.00 -12.58
CA LEU A 639 5.55 32.95 -12.92
C LEU A 639 5.77 32.97 -14.44
N ASP A 640 6.84 33.62 -14.86
CA ASP A 640 7.32 33.55 -16.25
C ASP A 640 8.00 32.20 -16.53
N LEU A 641 8.35 31.98 -17.79
CA LEU A 641 8.94 30.72 -18.23
C LEU A 641 10.26 30.39 -17.51
N GLY A 642 11.12 31.35 -17.28
CA GLY A 642 12.43 31.14 -16.64
C GLY A 642 12.26 30.74 -15.16
N LEU A 643 11.34 31.42 -14.46
CA LEU A 643 11.04 31.13 -13.05
C LEU A 643 10.36 29.77 -12.89
N LEU A 644 9.44 29.36 -13.78
CA LEU A 644 8.85 28.01 -13.73
C LEU A 644 9.87 26.91 -13.99
N LEU A 645 10.79 27.11 -14.93
CA LEU A 645 11.86 26.16 -15.14
C LEU A 645 12.81 26.06 -13.92
N ALA A 646 13.00 27.15 -13.19
CA ALA A 646 13.78 27.16 -11.95
C ALA A 646 13.11 26.40 -10.79
N GLU A 647 11.81 26.12 -10.86
CA GLU A 647 11.12 25.27 -9.87
C GLU A 647 11.35 23.75 -10.10
N LEU A 648 11.76 23.32 -11.30
CA LEU A 648 11.94 21.90 -11.62
C LEU A 648 12.99 21.18 -10.74
N PRO A 649 14.13 21.75 -10.35
CA PRO A 649 15.07 21.10 -9.44
C PRO A 649 14.66 21.14 -7.96
N SER A 650 13.59 21.84 -7.61
CA SER A 650 13.11 21.94 -6.21
C SER A 650 13.00 20.56 -5.54
N THR A 651 13.32 20.48 -4.27
CA THR A 651 13.10 19.26 -3.46
C THR A 651 11.63 19.06 -3.08
N ASN A 652 10.79 20.10 -3.24
CA ASN A 652 9.36 20.06 -2.95
C ASN A 652 8.57 19.60 -4.19
N ALA A 653 7.96 18.42 -4.09
CA ALA A 653 7.19 17.82 -5.18
C ALA A 653 5.94 18.64 -5.56
N TRP A 654 5.32 19.37 -4.65
CA TRP A 654 4.22 20.27 -5.01
C TRP A 654 4.69 21.30 -6.04
N ARG A 655 5.84 22.00 -5.79
CA ARG A 655 6.40 23.01 -6.70
C ARG A 655 6.77 22.42 -8.06
N THR A 656 7.45 21.27 -8.07
CA THR A 656 7.91 20.65 -9.32
C THR A 656 6.75 20.13 -10.18
N ARG A 657 5.75 19.50 -9.57
CA ARG A 657 4.57 18.97 -10.29
C ARG A 657 3.71 20.10 -10.85
N HIS A 658 3.47 21.15 -10.07
CA HIS A 658 2.72 22.32 -10.55
C HIS A 658 3.46 23.06 -11.67
N ALA A 659 4.77 23.29 -11.54
CA ALA A 659 5.56 23.92 -12.58
C ALA A 659 5.51 23.11 -13.90
N GLN A 660 5.71 21.80 -13.86
CA GLN A 660 5.62 20.92 -15.02
C GLN A 660 4.24 20.98 -15.68
N ARG A 661 3.16 20.89 -14.88
CA ARG A 661 1.79 20.94 -15.37
C ARG A 661 1.47 22.30 -16.02
N ILE A 662 1.86 23.41 -15.37
CA ILE A 662 1.67 24.76 -15.95
C ILE A 662 2.41 24.90 -17.27
N LEU A 663 3.63 24.38 -17.39
CA LEU A 663 4.37 24.35 -18.65
C LEU A 663 3.60 23.57 -19.74
N GLN A 664 3.09 22.39 -19.39
CA GLN A 664 2.26 21.59 -20.31
C GLN A 664 0.99 22.33 -20.75
N GLU A 665 0.28 22.96 -19.81
CA GLU A 665 -0.93 23.74 -20.08
C GLU A 665 -0.69 24.91 -21.05
N ARG A 666 0.33 25.70 -20.79
CA ARG A 666 0.62 26.88 -21.57
C ARG A 666 1.07 26.55 -23.00
N VAL A 667 1.89 25.51 -23.15
CA VAL A 667 2.26 24.99 -24.45
C VAL A 667 1.05 24.45 -25.22
N ALA A 668 0.20 23.66 -24.57
CA ALA A 668 -1.00 23.11 -25.18
C ALA A 668 -2.05 24.19 -25.53
N GLY A 669 -2.15 25.23 -24.71
CA GLY A 669 -3.04 26.35 -24.89
C GLY A 669 -2.55 27.38 -25.94
N ASN A 670 -1.39 27.16 -26.54
CA ASN A 670 -0.76 28.06 -27.49
C ASN A 670 -0.63 29.50 -26.95
N VAL A 671 -0.28 29.64 -25.69
CA VAL A 671 -0.10 30.93 -25.04
C VAL A 671 1.09 31.65 -25.73
N PRO A 672 0.96 32.94 -26.17
CA PRO A 672 2.05 33.64 -26.82
C PRO A 672 3.33 33.66 -25.98
N GLY A 673 4.47 33.32 -26.58
CA GLY A 673 5.75 33.23 -25.90
C GLY A 673 6.01 31.92 -25.16
N TRP A 674 5.06 30.95 -25.18
CA TRP A 674 5.17 29.64 -24.56
C TRP A 674 5.20 28.50 -25.58
N ASP A 675 5.54 28.84 -26.83
CA ASP A 675 5.69 27.85 -27.88
C ASP A 675 6.99 27.00 -27.70
N ARG A 676 7.05 25.89 -28.42
CA ARG A 676 8.21 24.99 -28.37
C ARG A 676 9.54 25.68 -28.71
N PRO A 677 9.63 26.58 -29.70
CA PRO A 677 10.84 27.35 -29.95
C PRO A 677 11.26 28.26 -28.80
N ALA A 678 10.31 28.90 -28.13
CA ALA A 678 10.61 29.73 -26.95
C ALA A 678 11.17 28.90 -25.78
N LEU A 679 10.54 27.77 -25.47
CA LEU A 679 11.05 26.85 -24.45
C LEU A 679 12.45 26.34 -24.79
N ARG A 680 12.71 25.95 -26.05
CA ARG A 680 14.05 25.47 -26.46
C ARG A 680 15.17 26.49 -26.25
N LYS A 681 14.90 27.77 -26.32
CA LYS A 681 15.90 28.81 -26.04
C LYS A 681 16.38 28.83 -24.58
N HIS A 682 15.57 28.37 -23.67
CA HIS A 682 15.93 28.25 -22.23
C HIS A 682 16.77 27.01 -21.91
N PHE A 683 16.98 26.11 -22.88
CA PHE A 683 17.93 24.99 -22.80
C PHE A 683 19.13 25.23 -23.75
N PRO A 684 19.95 26.28 -23.51
CA PRO A 684 20.90 26.81 -24.49
C PRO A 684 22.06 25.87 -24.82
N THR A 685 22.39 24.94 -23.94
CA THR A 685 23.45 23.94 -24.14
C THR A 685 22.93 22.63 -24.73
N GLY A 686 21.63 22.59 -25.00
CA GLY A 686 20.94 21.38 -25.44
C GLY A 686 20.29 20.62 -24.27
N VAL A 687 19.10 20.13 -24.57
CA VAL A 687 18.31 19.27 -23.67
C VAL A 687 19.15 18.13 -23.09
N PHE A 688 20.06 17.63 -23.92
CA PHE A 688 20.88 16.47 -23.58
C PHE A 688 21.87 16.72 -22.43
N ASP A 689 22.39 17.95 -22.32
CA ASP A 689 23.36 18.30 -21.27
C ASP A 689 22.69 18.26 -19.90
N TYR A 690 21.43 18.71 -19.78
CA TYR A 690 20.65 18.61 -18.54
C TYR A 690 20.33 17.17 -18.16
N LEU A 691 19.99 16.33 -19.14
CA LEU A 691 19.66 14.93 -18.92
C LEU A 691 20.86 14.05 -18.55
N THR A 692 22.05 14.55 -18.77
CA THR A 692 23.30 13.83 -18.49
C THR A 692 24.15 14.47 -17.39
N GLY A 693 23.76 15.64 -16.92
CA GLY A 693 24.47 16.40 -15.89
C GLY A 693 25.83 16.96 -16.38
N THR A 694 26.04 17.02 -17.71
CA THR A 694 27.29 17.52 -18.32
C THR A 694 26.93 18.36 -19.53
N ASN A 695 27.68 19.44 -19.75
CA ASN A 695 27.55 20.23 -20.99
C ASN A 695 28.28 19.57 -22.19
N ALA A 696 28.12 20.12 -23.38
CA ALA A 696 28.73 19.64 -24.63
C ALA A 696 30.29 19.56 -24.59
N LYS A 697 30.93 20.19 -23.61
CA LYS A 697 32.38 20.14 -23.38
C LYS A 697 32.74 19.10 -22.28
N GLY A 698 31.78 18.29 -21.79
CA GLY A 698 32.01 17.33 -20.74
C GLY A 698 32.18 17.94 -19.32
N GLN A 699 31.91 19.23 -19.16
CA GLN A 699 31.95 19.90 -17.87
C GLN A 699 30.61 19.64 -17.14
N ARG A 700 30.68 19.31 -15.84
CA ARG A 700 29.47 19.12 -15.04
C ARG A 700 28.65 20.42 -14.96
N LEU A 701 27.35 20.26 -15.09
CA LEU A 701 26.38 21.32 -14.88
C LEU A 701 26.26 21.71 -13.39
N ASP A 702 25.50 22.74 -13.14
CA ASP A 702 25.22 23.24 -11.80
C ASP A 702 24.73 22.13 -10.84
N GLU A 703 25.04 22.27 -9.55
CA GLU A 703 24.75 21.26 -8.53
C GLU A 703 23.27 20.80 -8.55
N ASP A 704 22.35 21.74 -8.84
CA ASP A 704 20.91 21.48 -8.81
C ASP A 704 20.44 20.44 -9.85
N TYR A 705 21.14 20.29 -10.97
CA TYR A 705 20.82 19.32 -12.03
C TYR A 705 21.70 18.06 -12.05
N LYS A 706 22.56 17.89 -11.06
CA LYS A 706 23.44 16.71 -10.98
C LYS A 706 22.72 15.46 -10.49
N THR A 707 21.61 15.63 -9.80
CA THR A 707 20.87 14.50 -9.21
C THR A 707 19.98 13.81 -10.25
N VAL A 708 19.89 12.51 -10.16
CA VAL A 708 18.99 11.72 -11.03
C VAL A 708 17.54 12.22 -10.97
N PRO A 709 16.95 12.53 -9.80
CA PRO A 709 15.60 13.09 -9.74
C PRO A 709 15.43 14.41 -10.51
N ALA A 710 16.39 15.33 -10.44
CA ALA A 710 16.32 16.58 -11.18
C ALA A 710 16.40 16.34 -12.71
N GLN A 711 17.28 15.45 -13.16
CA GLN A 711 17.37 15.04 -14.56
C GLN A 711 16.06 14.44 -15.08
N LEU A 712 15.43 13.57 -14.27
CA LEU A 712 14.14 12.98 -14.61
C LEU A 712 13.04 14.04 -14.76
N ARG A 713 12.98 15.02 -13.88
CA ARG A 713 11.99 16.12 -13.98
C ARG A 713 12.14 16.93 -15.26
N VAL A 714 13.37 17.16 -15.69
CA VAL A 714 13.62 17.77 -17.02
C VAL A 714 13.12 16.84 -18.13
N LEU A 715 13.46 15.57 -18.11
CA LEU A 715 12.99 14.58 -19.10
C LEU A 715 11.47 14.56 -19.20
N TRP A 716 10.77 14.46 -18.06
CA TRP A 716 9.32 14.44 -18.02
C TRP A 716 8.69 15.74 -18.51
N THR A 717 9.27 16.89 -18.16
CA THR A 717 8.81 18.19 -18.64
C THR A 717 8.96 18.32 -20.16
N LEU A 718 10.09 17.87 -20.71
CA LEU A 718 10.33 17.88 -22.14
C LEU A 718 9.34 16.98 -22.89
N HIS A 719 9.00 15.83 -22.31
CA HIS A 719 7.98 14.93 -22.83
C HIS A 719 6.59 15.58 -22.78
N ALA A 720 6.16 16.04 -21.61
CA ALA A 720 4.83 16.63 -21.41
C ALA A 720 4.58 17.88 -22.29
N THR A 721 5.63 18.64 -22.59
CA THR A 721 5.58 19.79 -23.49
C THR A 721 5.83 19.45 -24.97
N GLY A 722 6.16 18.19 -25.26
CA GLY A 722 6.47 17.71 -26.60
C GLY A 722 7.74 18.32 -27.19
N LEU A 723 8.70 18.70 -26.36
CA LEU A 723 9.95 19.32 -26.75
C LEU A 723 11.04 18.34 -27.14
N TRP A 724 11.03 17.14 -26.63
CA TRP A 724 12.03 16.16 -26.95
C TRP A 724 11.70 15.38 -28.21
N THR A 725 12.75 14.87 -28.89
CA THR A 725 12.62 14.14 -30.13
C THR A 725 13.02 12.68 -29.99
N LEU A 726 12.68 11.86 -30.99
CA LEU A 726 13.16 10.49 -31.07
C LEU A 726 14.70 10.40 -31.03
N GLU A 727 15.39 11.35 -31.69
CA GLU A 727 16.85 11.38 -31.69
C GLU A 727 17.41 11.67 -30.30
N ASP A 728 16.84 12.62 -29.55
CA ASP A 728 17.22 12.88 -28.15
C ASP A 728 17.07 11.60 -27.29
N ALA A 729 15.96 10.88 -27.47
CA ALA A 729 15.71 9.62 -26.77
C ALA A 729 16.73 8.53 -27.13
N LEU A 730 16.99 8.36 -28.42
CA LEU A 730 17.95 7.36 -28.89
C LEU A 730 19.38 7.65 -28.40
N GLN A 731 19.76 8.93 -28.37
CA GLN A 731 21.05 9.33 -27.80
C GLN A 731 21.19 8.94 -26.32
N LEU A 732 20.13 9.09 -25.51
CA LEU A 732 20.11 8.65 -24.10
C LEU A 732 20.30 7.13 -23.96
N LEU A 733 19.66 6.35 -24.83
CA LEU A 733 19.69 4.89 -24.78
C LEU A 733 21.01 4.30 -25.32
N ARG A 734 21.67 4.98 -26.25
CA ARG A 734 22.88 4.52 -26.96
C ARG A 734 24.18 4.82 -26.23
N ARG A 735 24.16 5.56 -25.13
CA ARG A 735 25.40 5.87 -24.41
C ARG A 735 26.14 4.60 -23.98
N PRO A 736 27.43 4.45 -24.39
CA PRO A 736 28.12 3.15 -24.33
C PRO A 736 28.49 2.70 -22.92
N ASP A 737 28.57 3.59 -21.97
CA ASP A 737 29.18 3.38 -20.65
C ASP A 737 28.16 3.43 -19.48
N HIS A 738 26.87 3.30 -19.80
CA HIS A 738 25.79 3.42 -18.83
C HIS A 738 25.91 4.68 -17.95
N THR A 739 26.51 5.76 -18.46
CA THR A 739 26.62 7.05 -17.76
C THR A 739 25.25 7.70 -17.54
N THR A 740 24.24 7.30 -18.33
CA THR A 740 22.84 7.63 -18.08
C THR A 740 22.30 6.70 -16.98
N SER A 741 21.57 7.26 -16.00
CA SER A 741 21.02 6.46 -14.92
C SER A 741 20.07 5.37 -15.43
N GLU A 742 19.94 4.27 -14.71
CA GLU A 742 18.97 3.21 -15.02
C GLU A 742 17.54 3.76 -15.09
N PHE A 743 17.19 4.71 -14.24
CA PHE A 743 15.88 5.35 -14.23
C PHE A 743 15.63 6.21 -15.48
N THR A 744 16.64 6.94 -15.93
CA THR A 744 16.53 7.74 -17.14
C THR A 744 16.33 6.84 -18.36
N ARG A 745 17.07 5.72 -18.47
CA ARG A 745 16.88 4.75 -19.56
C ARG A 745 15.48 4.09 -19.49
N ALA A 746 15.05 3.69 -18.30
CA ALA A 746 13.74 3.07 -18.07
C ALA A 746 12.61 4.02 -18.47
N TRP A 747 12.64 5.26 -18.01
CA TRP A 747 11.64 6.26 -18.39
C TRP A 747 11.68 6.59 -19.88
N THR A 748 12.87 6.68 -20.49
CA THR A 748 12.99 6.87 -21.96
C THR A 748 12.24 5.78 -22.73
N ILE A 749 12.36 4.52 -22.31
CA ILE A 749 11.64 3.38 -22.91
C ILE A 749 10.12 3.57 -22.76
N GLN A 750 9.63 3.88 -21.55
CA GLN A 750 8.21 4.06 -21.30
C GLN A 750 7.62 5.20 -22.12
N LEU A 751 8.29 6.36 -22.14
CA LEU A 751 7.83 7.55 -22.86
C LEU A 751 7.82 7.34 -24.38
N LEU A 752 8.79 6.61 -24.94
CA LEU A 752 8.80 6.24 -26.37
C LEU A 752 7.62 5.34 -26.75
N CYS A 753 7.13 4.52 -25.81
CA CYS A 753 6.00 3.62 -26.03
C CYS A 753 4.64 4.27 -25.75
N GLU A 754 4.58 5.51 -25.33
CA GLU A 754 3.30 6.17 -25.02
C GLU A 754 2.38 6.24 -26.25
N GLU A 755 2.92 6.51 -27.42
CA GLU A 755 2.16 6.55 -28.69
C GLU A 755 1.96 5.17 -29.35
N ILE A 756 2.33 4.08 -28.66
CA ILE A 756 2.15 2.68 -29.14
C ILE A 756 2.95 2.36 -30.42
N ASN A 757 3.75 3.27 -30.93
CA ASN A 757 4.60 3.06 -32.09
C ASN A 757 5.93 3.82 -31.91
N PRO A 758 6.89 3.22 -31.20
CA PRO A 758 8.19 3.87 -30.96
C PRO A 758 9.07 3.99 -32.19
N GLY A 759 8.73 3.31 -33.31
CA GLY A 759 9.51 3.28 -34.52
C GLY A 759 10.64 2.25 -34.53
N THR A 760 11.08 1.86 -35.72
CA THR A 760 12.05 0.76 -35.91
C THR A 760 13.40 1.00 -35.23
N ALA A 761 13.87 2.26 -35.19
CA ALA A 761 15.13 2.60 -34.53
C ALA A 761 15.09 2.39 -33.01
N ALA A 762 13.96 2.76 -32.37
CA ALA A 762 13.77 2.52 -30.93
C ALA A 762 13.60 1.03 -30.62
N LEU A 763 12.86 0.28 -31.46
CA LEU A 763 12.70 -1.16 -31.29
C LEU A 763 14.03 -1.92 -31.39
N ALA A 764 14.92 -1.52 -32.29
CA ALA A 764 16.25 -2.11 -32.39
C ALA A 764 17.08 -1.83 -31.11
N GLU A 765 16.94 -0.62 -30.58
CA GLU A 765 17.62 -0.26 -29.32
C GLU A 765 17.03 -0.98 -28.11
N PHE A 766 15.73 -1.17 -28.05
CA PHE A 766 15.07 -1.96 -27.01
C PHE A 766 15.54 -3.44 -27.01
N ALA A 767 15.69 -4.04 -28.21
CA ALA A 767 16.22 -5.40 -28.32
C ALA A 767 17.68 -5.48 -27.85
N ARG A 768 18.49 -4.47 -28.15
CA ARG A 768 19.89 -4.39 -27.65
C ARG A 768 19.92 -4.26 -26.14
N LEU A 769 19.15 -3.33 -25.55
CA LEU A 769 19.09 -3.14 -24.10
C LEU A 769 18.53 -4.37 -23.39
N ALA A 770 17.51 -5.03 -23.98
CA ALA A 770 16.96 -6.27 -23.43
C ALA A 770 18.01 -7.36 -23.27
N LYS A 771 19.02 -7.39 -24.11
CA LYS A 771 20.13 -8.35 -24.07
C LYS A 771 21.27 -7.90 -23.17
N ASP A 772 21.66 -6.61 -23.25
CA ASP A 772 22.99 -6.15 -22.79
C ASP A 772 22.91 -5.24 -21.55
N ASP A 773 21.73 -4.69 -21.19
CA ASP A 773 21.63 -3.76 -20.05
C ASP A 773 21.68 -4.52 -18.72
N PRO A 774 22.60 -4.14 -17.82
CA PRO A 774 22.78 -4.85 -16.55
C PRO A 774 21.65 -4.56 -15.54
N SER A 775 20.84 -3.52 -15.76
CA SER A 775 19.83 -3.08 -14.80
C SER A 775 18.54 -3.90 -14.87
N PRO A 776 18.09 -4.52 -13.77
CA PRO A 776 16.81 -5.17 -13.70
C PRO A 776 15.64 -4.18 -13.84
N VAL A 777 15.84 -2.89 -13.52
CA VAL A 777 14.82 -1.83 -13.74
C VAL A 777 14.61 -1.57 -15.22
N VAL A 778 15.67 -1.47 -16.01
CA VAL A 778 15.59 -1.30 -17.47
C VAL A 778 14.86 -2.50 -18.09
N ARG A 779 15.22 -3.72 -17.67
CA ARG A 779 14.56 -4.94 -18.15
C ARG A 779 13.07 -4.99 -17.75
N LEU A 780 12.71 -4.46 -16.57
CA LEU A 780 11.32 -4.33 -16.14
C LEU A 780 10.52 -3.41 -17.07
N TYR A 781 11.06 -2.25 -17.39
CA TYR A 781 10.41 -1.29 -18.27
C TYR A 781 10.33 -1.80 -19.73
N LEU A 782 11.29 -2.58 -20.18
CA LEU A 782 11.23 -3.26 -21.48
C LEU A 782 10.12 -4.32 -21.52
N ALA A 783 9.97 -5.11 -20.45
CA ALA A 783 8.88 -6.08 -20.33
C ALA A 783 7.50 -5.40 -20.28
N SER A 784 7.40 -4.28 -19.58
CA SER A 784 6.21 -3.41 -19.55
C SER A 784 5.91 -2.87 -20.96
N ALA A 785 6.89 -2.29 -21.64
CA ALA A 785 6.76 -1.75 -22.98
C ALA A 785 6.30 -2.79 -24.01
N CYS A 786 6.76 -4.04 -23.88
CA CYS A 786 6.34 -5.14 -24.76
C CYS A 786 4.82 -5.31 -24.80
N GLN A 787 4.08 -5.01 -23.74
CA GLN A 787 2.64 -5.13 -23.70
C GLN A 787 1.92 -4.09 -24.56
N ARG A 788 2.60 -3.03 -24.96
CA ARG A 788 2.12 -1.99 -25.86
C ARG A 788 2.51 -2.21 -27.33
N LEU A 789 3.34 -3.22 -27.59
CA LEU A 789 3.87 -3.53 -28.93
C LEU A 789 3.12 -4.68 -29.57
N THR A 790 3.10 -4.71 -30.90
CA THR A 790 2.56 -5.87 -31.63
C THR A 790 3.38 -7.13 -31.36
N VAL A 791 2.81 -8.30 -31.68
CA VAL A 791 3.50 -9.59 -31.54
C VAL A 791 4.83 -9.62 -32.33
N ALA A 792 4.87 -8.99 -33.49
CA ALA A 792 6.08 -8.95 -34.31
C ALA A 792 7.17 -8.07 -33.67
N GLU A 793 6.81 -6.87 -33.23
CA GLU A 793 7.74 -5.89 -32.63
C GLU A 793 8.32 -6.34 -31.31
N ARG A 794 7.52 -6.99 -30.43
CA ARG A 794 8.00 -7.46 -29.12
C ARG A 794 8.87 -8.71 -29.20
N THR A 795 8.79 -9.51 -30.27
CA THR A 795 9.48 -10.80 -30.36
C THR A 795 10.97 -10.71 -30.09
N PRO A 796 11.78 -9.85 -30.71
CA PRO A 796 13.23 -9.78 -30.43
C PRO A 796 13.54 -9.34 -29.00
N ILE A 797 12.73 -8.47 -28.41
CA ILE A 797 12.88 -7.99 -27.03
C ILE A 797 12.61 -9.11 -26.05
N VAL A 798 11.48 -9.81 -26.21
CA VAL A 798 11.09 -10.95 -25.35
C VAL A 798 12.13 -12.07 -25.41
N GLU A 799 12.63 -12.42 -26.61
CA GLU A 799 13.65 -13.45 -26.77
C GLU A 799 14.92 -13.16 -25.99
N ALA A 800 15.30 -11.90 -25.90
CA ALA A 800 16.44 -11.46 -25.09
C ALA A 800 16.12 -11.49 -23.59
N LEU A 801 14.98 -10.92 -23.16
CA LEU A 801 14.59 -10.85 -21.76
C LEU A 801 14.47 -12.22 -21.08
N ILE A 802 13.83 -13.20 -21.73
CA ILE A 802 13.63 -14.55 -21.15
C ILE A 802 14.90 -15.36 -21.00
N ALA A 803 16.01 -14.90 -21.57
CA ALA A 803 17.33 -15.52 -21.46
C ALA A 803 18.12 -15.13 -20.20
N HIS A 804 17.66 -14.15 -19.42
CA HIS A 804 18.27 -13.71 -18.16
C HIS A 804 17.94 -14.67 -17.01
N ALA A 805 18.80 -15.64 -16.77
CA ALA A 805 18.62 -16.62 -15.68
C ALA A 805 18.69 -15.96 -14.28
N GLU A 806 19.47 -14.91 -14.14
CA GLU A 806 19.67 -14.14 -12.90
C GLU A 806 18.38 -13.49 -12.38
N ASP A 807 17.42 -13.26 -13.24
CA ASP A 807 16.12 -12.65 -12.88
C ASP A 807 15.12 -13.64 -12.29
N ALA A 808 15.47 -14.93 -12.20
CA ALA A 808 14.55 -16.00 -11.77
C ALA A 808 13.96 -15.78 -10.37
N THR A 809 14.66 -15.08 -9.50
CA THR A 809 14.23 -14.79 -8.12
C THR A 809 13.76 -13.35 -7.91
N ASP A 810 13.73 -12.53 -8.95
CA ASP A 810 13.17 -11.19 -8.87
C ASP A 810 11.66 -11.26 -8.70
N HIS A 811 11.09 -10.41 -7.85
CA HIS A 811 9.69 -10.48 -7.49
C HIS A 811 8.72 -9.98 -8.58
N ASN A 812 9.21 -9.25 -9.59
CA ASN A 812 8.40 -8.74 -10.70
C ASN A 812 8.76 -9.40 -12.04
N LEU A 813 10.06 -9.53 -12.33
CA LEU A 813 10.54 -9.85 -13.68
C LEU A 813 9.99 -11.16 -14.26
N PRO A 814 9.94 -12.29 -13.53
CA PRO A 814 9.41 -13.52 -14.09
C PRO A 814 7.96 -13.40 -14.59
N LEU A 815 7.11 -12.69 -13.83
CA LEU A 815 5.72 -12.47 -14.21
C LEU A 815 5.59 -11.44 -15.33
N MET A 816 6.31 -10.34 -15.27
CA MET A 816 6.30 -9.33 -16.32
C MET A 816 6.84 -9.88 -17.65
N TYR A 817 7.85 -10.76 -17.60
CA TYR A 817 8.31 -11.49 -18.78
C TYR A 817 7.22 -12.45 -19.31
N TRP A 818 6.47 -13.11 -18.40
CA TRP A 818 5.34 -13.93 -18.82
C TRP A 818 4.25 -13.09 -19.51
N PHE A 819 3.87 -11.95 -18.95
CA PHE A 819 2.86 -11.07 -19.54
C PHE A 819 3.29 -10.57 -20.94
N ALA A 820 4.57 -10.33 -21.14
CA ALA A 820 5.12 -9.99 -22.45
C ALA A 820 5.17 -11.18 -23.41
N THR A 821 5.38 -12.40 -22.90
CA THR A 821 5.62 -13.64 -23.68
C THR A 821 4.31 -14.33 -24.09
N GLU A 822 3.28 -14.31 -23.24
CA GLU A 822 2.04 -15.04 -23.47
C GLU A 822 1.43 -14.81 -24.86
N PRO A 823 1.29 -13.56 -25.35
CA PRO A 823 0.72 -13.30 -26.67
C PRO A 823 1.52 -13.91 -27.84
N LEU A 824 2.84 -14.10 -27.66
CA LEU A 824 3.67 -14.76 -28.66
C LEU A 824 3.36 -16.27 -28.73
N VAL A 825 3.20 -16.90 -27.56
CA VAL A 825 2.86 -18.31 -27.45
C VAL A 825 1.43 -18.55 -27.96
N ALA A 826 0.51 -17.66 -27.62
CA ALA A 826 -0.87 -17.69 -28.09
C ALA A 826 -0.97 -17.59 -29.62
N ALA A 827 -0.14 -16.75 -30.24
CA ALA A 827 -0.14 -16.55 -31.69
C ALA A 827 0.32 -17.81 -32.48
N SER A 828 1.23 -18.61 -31.89
CA SER A 828 1.73 -19.84 -32.57
C SER A 828 2.41 -20.81 -31.60
N PRO A 829 1.97 -22.09 -31.54
CA PRO A 829 2.66 -23.13 -30.77
C PRO A 829 4.12 -23.32 -31.19
N LEU A 830 4.45 -23.12 -32.48
CA LEU A 830 5.83 -23.20 -32.96
C LEU A 830 6.70 -22.09 -32.35
N LYS A 831 6.19 -20.85 -32.26
CA LYS A 831 6.87 -19.78 -31.55
C LYS A 831 7.07 -20.13 -30.07
N GLY A 832 6.04 -20.71 -29.43
CA GLY A 832 6.14 -21.21 -28.05
C GLY A 832 7.29 -22.20 -27.89
N ALA A 833 7.46 -23.18 -28.79
CA ALA A 833 8.56 -24.13 -28.77
C ALA A 833 9.96 -23.45 -28.90
N LEU A 834 10.09 -22.45 -29.76
CA LEU A 834 11.33 -21.67 -29.92
C LEU A 834 11.65 -20.88 -28.67
N LEU A 835 10.65 -20.22 -28.08
CA LEU A 835 10.81 -19.44 -26.83
C LEU A 835 11.14 -20.35 -25.65
N LEU A 836 10.55 -21.57 -25.57
CA LEU A 836 10.89 -22.56 -24.54
C LEU A 836 12.37 -22.96 -24.58
N GLY A 837 12.96 -23.06 -25.78
CA GLY A 837 14.40 -23.31 -25.96
C GLY A 837 15.29 -22.17 -25.46
N LYS A 838 14.81 -20.92 -25.51
CA LYS A 838 15.55 -19.71 -25.08
C LYS A 838 15.35 -19.39 -23.60
N ALA A 839 14.17 -19.69 -23.05
CA ALA A 839 13.81 -19.35 -21.68
C ALA A 839 14.73 -20.05 -20.67
N LYS A 840 15.33 -19.28 -19.76
CA LYS A 840 16.22 -19.77 -18.69
C LYS A 840 15.55 -19.78 -17.32
N ILE A 841 14.49 -19.03 -17.13
CA ILE A 841 13.73 -18.97 -15.89
C ILE A 841 12.78 -20.16 -15.79
N PRO A 842 12.84 -21.00 -14.74
CA PRO A 842 12.01 -22.21 -14.62
C PRO A 842 10.51 -21.92 -14.72
N LEU A 843 10.03 -20.87 -14.07
CA LEU A 843 8.62 -20.42 -14.09
C LEU A 843 8.14 -20.12 -15.53
N LEU A 844 8.94 -19.45 -16.33
CA LEU A 844 8.60 -19.14 -17.72
C LEU A 844 8.53 -20.40 -18.58
N ARG A 845 9.44 -21.34 -18.36
CA ARG A 845 9.43 -22.63 -19.08
C ARG A 845 8.15 -23.42 -18.76
N GLU A 846 7.74 -23.43 -17.50
CA GLU A 846 6.47 -24.03 -17.06
C GLU A 846 5.28 -23.36 -17.76
N TYR A 847 5.19 -22.03 -17.70
CA TYR A 847 4.05 -21.28 -18.25
C TYR A 847 3.97 -21.36 -19.78
N ILE A 848 5.11 -21.31 -20.48
CA ILE A 848 5.15 -21.52 -21.93
C ILE A 848 4.64 -22.93 -22.27
N THR A 849 5.11 -23.96 -21.58
CA THR A 849 4.67 -25.35 -21.80
C THR A 849 3.17 -25.50 -21.55
N ARG A 850 2.70 -24.98 -20.43
CA ARG A 850 1.29 -25.00 -20.04
C ARG A 850 0.40 -24.28 -21.08
N ARG A 851 0.85 -23.12 -21.58
CA ARG A 851 0.11 -22.35 -22.60
C ARG A 851 0.07 -23.06 -23.96
N MET A 852 1.16 -23.68 -24.37
CA MET A 852 1.22 -24.45 -25.63
C MET A 852 0.27 -25.65 -25.63
N THR A 853 0.01 -26.23 -24.47
CA THR A 853 -0.87 -27.39 -24.29
C THR A 853 -2.31 -27.01 -23.92
N ALA A 854 -2.58 -25.75 -23.68
CA ALA A 854 -3.93 -25.27 -23.40
C ALA A 854 -4.79 -25.32 -24.68
N LYS A 855 -6.01 -25.89 -24.54
CA LYS A 855 -7.01 -25.96 -25.64
C LYS A 855 -7.77 -24.64 -25.79
#